data_b1bf6653c07e2bc67b38d0b1cbf879f3
#
_entry.id   b1bf6653c07e2bc67b38d0b1cbf879f3
#
_cell.length_a   1.000
_cell.length_b   1.000
_cell.length_c   1.000
_cell.angle_alpha   90.00
_cell.angle_beta   90.00
_cell.angle_gamma   90.00
#
_symmetry.space_group_name_H-M   'P 1'
#
loop_
_entity.id
_entity.type
_entity.pdbx_description
1 polymer ?
#
loop_
_entity_poly.entity_id
_entity_poly.type
_entity_poly.pdbx_seq_one_letter_code
_entity_poly.pdbx_strand_id
1 'polypeptide(L)'
;MWSEFYLSVACTVLILLIPGYLTMRAIGANRTMAVCCSPVVSLSLIAALGQLYAIAGIPGSAVAVLAPLVILAALALALSKAREFPELSLPSVSPLAMCLALLLGAALGYNLYISRLGAPDAVFQAYDVTWHLDLIQAMSESSKLSSLGASPYLTASDAAIAPANYSMFYPAAWHVLCALVKSLAGVSTTITINASMFVLPCLAFPLGVVAFIAALFPESKKHQFVAGVLSLAFVAFPWNLMAFGPVYANVAGFALLPAVWALFVHLLADEASVSDRARTAVTILVCCIGLALCHPNTIFTCIVMLAPYCVSRISGAAKGRGVAVIPRLAICAAFVLLCLGFWTLCYKLPLFHDTVSHVWPPYSRLFQQAVNILTLSYTYGFNVEIAAQLALAPIVIAGAVRLSHTEGKRWCVVSYALFCFILLVSTTQSNELKQFLAGFWYTDSMRLASIAAMAALPLAVEGFTWVLDIACEAGAFLAKRESRQPRPRLMVAVVTAVFLVVNFMPEFSLPGIHRDYTSEELQQISGKEWRDWPKSIHTTFGDYRKASKDVYSYQAPLDMTEKVFLRKCTAIVEEGALTVNDPMDGSFLGYGMDGLRMYYRNFTHLGTESEAEESRIIRTRLADYATDAEVQAAVDAVDAKYVIQLRHTGDDASFINLRGDYHPDLTSGINSITDETSGFTCVYRVGPMALYRIDR
;
A
#
# COMPACT_ATOMS: atom_id res chain seq x y z
N MET A 1 -23.86 3.76 -5.49
CA MET A 1 -22.39 4.01 -5.44
C MET A 1 -21.85 4.07 -4.00
N TRP A 2 -22.21 5.03 -3.10
CA TRP A 2 -21.71 4.98 -1.71
C TRP A 2 -22.16 3.74 -0.93
N SER A 3 -23.38 3.27 -1.14
CA SER A 3 -23.86 1.98 -0.58
C SER A 3 -23.00 0.79 -1.03
N GLU A 4 -22.60 0.76 -2.28
CA GLU A 4 -21.72 -0.26 -2.85
C GLU A 4 -20.30 -0.20 -2.24
N PHE A 5 -19.81 1.03 -2.01
CA PHE A 5 -18.54 1.23 -1.30
C PHE A 5 -18.61 0.64 0.13
N TYR A 6 -19.65 0.97 0.91
CA TYR A 6 -19.78 0.41 2.26
C TYR A 6 -20.04 -1.09 2.27
N LEU A 7 -20.74 -1.63 1.27
CA LEU A 7 -20.85 -3.08 1.07
C LEU A 7 -19.48 -3.71 0.81
N SER A 8 -18.67 -3.11 -0.06
CA SER A 8 -17.31 -3.57 -0.35
C SER A 8 -16.40 -3.48 0.88
N VAL A 9 -16.52 -2.44 1.70
CA VAL A 9 -15.83 -2.34 2.99
C VAL A 9 -16.23 -3.49 3.90
N ALA A 10 -17.52 -3.78 4.03
CA ALA A 10 -18.01 -4.89 4.85
C ALA A 10 -17.51 -6.25 4.34
N CYS A 11 -17.57 -6.50 3.04
CA CYS A 11 -17.02 -7.72 2.41
C CYS A 11 -15.51 -7.83 2.68
N THR A 12 -14.74 -6.76 2.50
CA THR A 12 -13.29 -6.75 2.76
C THR A 12 -12.99 -7.08 4.22
N VAL A 13 -13.72 -6.48 5.17
CA VAL A 13 -13.56 -6.77 6.61
C VAL A 13 -13.88 -8.24 6.91
N LEU A 14 -14.98 -8.79 6.39
CA LEU A 14 -15.37 -10.18 6.64
C LEU A 14 -14.37 -11.17 6.05
N ILE A 15 -13.91 -10.94 4.82
CA ILE A 15 -12.88 -11.77 4.15
C ILE A 15 -11.58 -11.77 4.95
N LEU A 16 -11.15 -10.62 5.44
CA LEU A 16 -9.91 -10.49 6.20
C LEU A 16 -10.05 -10.96 7.65
N LEU A 17 -11.25 -10.93 8.23
CA LEU A 17 -11.47 -11.30 9.63
C LEU A 17 -11.74 -12.79 9.80
N ILE A 18 -12.71 -13.36 9.06
CA ILE A 18 -13.29 -14.66 9.41
C ILE A 18 -12.29 -15.82 9.27
N PRO A 19 -11.66 -16.08 8.11
CA PRO A 19 -10.75 -17.22 7.96
C PRO A 19 -9.57 -17.16 8.93
N GLY A 20 -8.94 -15.98 9.04
CA GLY A 20 -7.78 -15.78 9.89
C GLY A 20 -8.11 -15.86 11.38
N TYR A 21 -9.25 -15.30 11.81
CA TYR A 21 -9.70 -15.39 13.20
C TYR A 21 -9.93 -16.85 13.61
N LEU A 22 -10.65 -17.62 12.79
CA LEU A 22 -10.91 -19.04 13.07
C LEU A 22 -9.60 -19.84 13.12
N THR A 23 -8.69 -19.58 12.17
CA THR A 23 -7.36 -20.22 12.13
C THR A 23 -6.54 -19.87 13.37
N MET A 24 -6.43 -18.59 13.73
CA MET A 24 -5.71 -18.17 14.93
C MET A 24 -6.30 -18.75 16.21
N ARG A 25 -7.63 -18.84 16.30
CA ARG A 25 -8.30 -19.51 17.42
C ARG A 25 -8.04 -21.01 17.45
N ALA A 26 -7.99 -21.65 16.27
CA ALA A 26 -7.70 -23.09 16.16
C ALA A 26 -6.29 -23.45 16.64
N ILE A 27 -5.31 -22.59 16.39
CA ILE A 27 -3.93 -22.78 16.91
C ILE A 27 -3.75 -22.39 18.37
N GLY A 28 -4.80 -21.90 19.06
CA GLY A 28 -4.80 -21.56 20.48
C GLY A 28 -4.53 -20.09 20.81
N ALA A 29 -4.54 -19.17 19.84
CA ALA A 29 -4.40 -17.74 20.15
C ALA A 29 -5.60 -17.23 20.93
N ASN A 30 -5.37 -16.30 21.89
CA ASN A 30 -6.46 -15.63 22.61
C ASN A 30 -7.31 -14.77 21.65
N ARG A 31 -8.53 -14.41 22.06
CA ARG A 31 -9.52 -13.74 21.18
C ARG A 31 -9.01 -12.42 20.61
N THR A 32 -8.35 -11.59 21.42
CA THR A 32 -7.93 -10.26 21.01
C THR A 32 -6.75 -10.30 20.04
N MET A 33 -5.77 -11.16 20.28
CA MET A 33 -4.67 -11.38 19.37
C MET A 33 -5.14 -12.03 18.06
N ALA A 34 -6.11 -12.94 18.12
CA ALA A 34 -6.70 -13.55 16.93
C ALA A 34 -7.36 -12.51 16.03
N VAL A 35 -8.08 -11.53 16.58
CA VAL A 35 -8.65 -10.41 15.80
C VAL A 35 -7.54 -9.58 15.16
N CYS A 36 -6.51 -9.20 15.91
CA CYS A 36 -5.42 -8.34 15.40
C CYS A 36 -4.59 -9.00 14.29
N CYS A 37 -4.38 -10.33 14.36
CA CYS A 37 -3.59 -11.06 13.37
C CYS A 37 -4.43 -11.62 12.22
N SER A 38 -5.77 -11.64 12.34
CA SER A 38 -6.64 -12.22 11.31
C SER A 38 -6.44 -11.63 9.93
N PRO A 39 -6.22 -10.32 9.70
CA PRO A 39 -6.09 -9.77 8.35
C PRO A 39 -4.91 -10.38 7.58
N VAL A 40 -3.73 -10.47 8.20
CA VAL A 40 -2.56 -11.04 7.54
C VAL A 40 -2.69 -12.54 7.34
N VAL A 41 -3.26 -13.28 8.30
CA VAL A 41 -3.47 -14.73 8.18
C VAL A 41 -4.49 -15.04 7.09
N SER A 42 -5.64 -14.34 7.05
CA SER A 42 -6.64 -14.52 6.01
C SER A 42 -6.07 -14.26 4.62
N LEU A 43 -5.43 -13.11 4.42
CA LEU A 43 -4.87 -12.76 3.12
C LEU A 43 -3.82 -13.79 2.66
N SER A 44 -3.00 -14.27 3.59
CA SER A 44 -1.97 -15.28 3.30
C SER A 44 -2.56 -16.62 2.90
N LEU A 45 -3.59 -17.08 3.60
CA LEU A 45 -4.28 -18.33 3.27
C LEU A 45 -5.00 -18.24 1.91
N ILE A 46 -5.66 -17.12 1.66
CA ILE A 46 -6.34 -16.85 0.38
C ILE A 46 -5.32 -16.84 -0.76
N ALA A 47 -4.23 -16.11 -0.62
CA ALA A 47 -3.18 -16.04 -1.63
C ALA A 47 -2.55 -17.41 -1.89
N ALA A 48 -2.22 -18.17 -0.83
CA ALA A 48 -1.65 -19.51 -0.97
C ALA A 48 -2.61 -20.48 -1.67
N LEU A 49 -3.91 -20.46 -1.30
CA LEU A 49 -4.92 -21.31 -1.92
C LEU A 49 -5.14 -20.94 -3.39
N GLY A 50 -5.13 -19.65 -3.73
CA GLY A 50 -5.21 -19.18 -5.11
C GLY A 50 -4.06 -19.71 -5.98
N GLN A 51 -2.82 -19.75 -5.46
CA GLN A 51 -1.69 -20.35 -6.17
C GLN A 51 -1.91 -21.87 -6.37
N LEU A 52 -2.34 -22.57 -5.32
CA LEU A 52 -2.59 -24.02 -5.40
C LEU A 52 -3.68 -24.36 -6.43
N TYR A 53 -4.75 -23.58 -6.47
CA TYR A 53 -5.82 -23.74 -7.45
C TYR A 53 -5.32 -23.49 -8.89
N ALA A 54 -4.54 -22.46 -9.10
CA ALA A 54 -3.97 -22.18 -10.41
C ALA A 54 -3.05 -23.31 -10.90
N ILE A 55 -2.20 -23.85 -10.01
CA ILE A 55 -1.32 -24.99 -10.32
C ILE A 55 -2.14 -26.26 -10.63
N ALA A 56 -3.25 -26.47 -9.89
CA ALA A 56 -4.12 -27.64 -10.07
C ALA A 56 -5.15 -27.46 -11.22
N GLY A 57 -5.19 -26.30 -11.89
CA GLY A 57 -6.19 -26.00 -12.91
C GLY A 57 -7.62 -25.84 -12.37
N ILE A 58 -7.78 -25.53 -11.08
CA ILE A 58 -9.09 -25.37 -10.43
C ILE A 58 -9.51 -23.88 -10.51
N PRO A 59 -10.72 -23.57 -11.02
CA PRO A 59 -11.22 -22.20 -11.02
C PRO A 59 -11.39 -21.63 -9.59
N GLY A 60 -10.82 -20.47 -9.33
CA GLY A 60 -10.84 -19.79 -8.03
C GLY A 60 -12.00 -18.81 -7.87
N SER A 61 -13.26 -19.25 -7.89
CA SER A 61 -14.37 -18.37 -7.56
C SER A 61 -14.33 -17.96 -6.08
N ALA A 62 -15.02 -16.87 -5.71
CA ALA A 62 -15.08 -16.41 -4.32
C ALA A 62 -15.56 -17.51 -3.36
N VAL A 63 -16.59 -18.28 -3.74
CA VAL A 63 -17.10 -19.41 -2.95
C VAL A 63 -16.07 -20.54 -2.89
N ALA A 64 -15.44 -20.87 -4.02
CA ALA A 64 -14.45 -21.96 -4.10
C ALA A 64 -13.23 -21.69 -3.21
N VAL A 65 -12.83 -20.42 -3.02
CA VAL A 65 -11.71 -20.06 -2.16
C VAL A 65 -12.12 -19.89 -0.71
N LEU A 66 -13.18 -19.13 -0.45
CA LEU A 66 -13.53 -18.75 0.93
C LEU A 66 -14.22 -19.87 1.71
N ALA A 67 -15.12 -20.64 1.08
CA ALA A 67 -15.86 -21.70 1.79
C ALA A 67 -14.94 -22.80 2.34
N PRO A 68 -13.98 -23.38 1.58
CA PRO A 68 -13.06 -24.36 2.13
C PRO A 68 -12.21 -23.79 3.27
N LEU A 69 -11.71 -22.55 3.16
CA LEU A 69 -10.91 -21.92 4.21
C LEU A 69 -11.70 -21.76 5.50
N VAL A 70 -12.95 -21.27 5.41
CA VAL A 70 -13.80 -21.10 6.59
C VAL A 70 -14.19 -22.44 7.20
N ILE A 71 -14.59 -23.41 6.38
CA ILE A 71 -14.99 -24.77 6.84
C ILE A 71 -13.81 -25.46 7.52
N LEU A 72 -12.65 -25.51 6.87
CA LEU A 72 -11.46 -26.16 7.44
C LEU A 72 -10.98 -25.46 8.72
N ALA A 73 -10.98 -24.13 8.77
CA ALA A 73 -10.63 -23.40 9.97
C ALA A 73 -11.63 -23.60 11.11
N ALA A 74 -12.92 -23.67 10.80
CA ALA A 74 -13.98 -23.97 11.79
C ALA A 74 -13.86 -25.41 12.33
N LEU A 75 -13.62 -26.39 11.45
CA LEU A 75 -13.37 -27.77 11.85
C LEU A 75 -12.11 -27.91 12.71
N ALA A 76 -11.01 -27.24 12.31
CA ALA A 76 -9.77 -27.21 13.09
C ALA A 76 -10.01 -26.61 14.47
N LEU A 77 -10.80 -25.53 14.57
CA LEU A 77 -11.17 -24.92 15.84
C LEU A 77 -12.04 -25.85 16.70
N ALA A 78 -13.01 -26.55 16.11
CA ALA A 78 -13.84 -27.52 16.82
C ALA A 78 -13.00 -28.67 17.35
N LEU A 79 -12.09 -29.22 16.55
CA LEU A 79 -11.15 -30.28 16.95
C LEU A 79 -10.18 -29.81 18.04
N SER A 80 -9.66 -28.60 17.93
CA SER A 80 -8.78 -27.98 18.94
C SER A 80 -9.49 -27.88 20.30
N LYS A 81 -10.75 -27.47 20.31
CA LYS A 81 -11.57 -27.40 21.54
C LYS A 81 -11.89 -28.79 22.08
N ALA A 82 -12.27 -29.74 21.22
CA ALA A 82 -12.59 -31.09 21.65
C ALA A 82 -11.39 -31.86 22.24
N ARG A 83 -10.18 -31.52 21.83
CA ARG A 83 -8.92 -32.08 22.32
C ARG A 83 -8.27 -31.26 23.42
N GLU A 84 -8.96 -30.24 23.93
CA GLU A 84 -8.43 -29.29 24.94
C GLU A 84 -7.03 -28.78 24.59
N PHE A 85 -6.85 -28.36 23.33
CA PHE A 85 -5.56 -27.92 22.84
C PHE A 85 -5.07 -26.70 23.64
N PRO A 86 -3.82 -26.68 24.15
CA PRO A 86 -3.37 -25.64 25.05
C PRO A 86 -3.38 -24.27 24.36
N GLU A 87 -3.81 -23.25 25.08
CA GLU A 87 -3.73 -21.86 24.58
C GLU A 87 -2.27 -21.43 24.38
N LEU A 88 -2.05 -20.59 23.36
CA LEU A 88 -0.76 -19.93 23.16
C LEU A 88 -0.53 -18.87 24.24
N SER A 89 0.70 -18.75 24.72
CA SER A 89 1.11 -17.74 25.70
C SER A 89 1.21 -16.31 25.10
N LEU A 90 0.44 -16.03 24.03
CA LEU A 90 0.39 -14.72 23.40
C LEU A 90 -0.16 -13.65 24.34
N PRO A 91 0.41 -12.43 24.34
CA PRO A 91 -0.07 -11.35 25.18
C PRO A 91 -1.52 -10.98 24.83
N SER A 92 -2.28 -10.58 25.85
CA SER A 92 -3.65 -10.11 25.65
C SER A 92 -3.63 -8.66 25.22
N VAL A 93 -4.31 -8.35 24.11
CA VAL A 93 -4.52 -6.98 23.63
C VAL A 93 -5.71 -6.35 24.35
N SER A 94 -5.58 -5.10 24.78
CA SER A 94 -6.64 -4.36 25.45
C SER A 94 -7.82 -4.11 24.49
N PRO A 95 -9.05 -4.55 24.81
CA PRO A 95 -10.22 -4.24 23.99
C PRO A 95 -10.46 -2.73 23.83
N LEU A 96 -10.17 -1.94 24.89
CA LEU A 96 -10.27 -0.48 24.80
C LEU A 96 -9.27 0.11 23.78
N ALA A 97 -8.02 -0.40 23.76
CA ALA A 97 -7.02 0.04 22.78
C ALA A 97 -7.44 -0.34 21.36
N MET A 98 -7.99 -1.54 21.15
CA MET A 98 -8.52 -1.98 19.87
C MET A 98 -9.70 -1.10 19.41
N CYS A 99 -10.67 -0.86 20.28
CA CYS A 99 -11.81 0.02 19.96
C CYS A 99 -11.34 1.44 19.59
N LEU A 100 -10.42 1.99 20.37
CA LEU A 100 -9.85 3.32 20.08
C LEU A 100 -9.12 3.36 18.75
N ALA A 101 -8.30 2.34 18.47
CA ALA A 101 -7.59 2.19 17.18
C ALA A 101 -8.56 2.14 16.00
N LEU A 102 -9.65 1.38 16.11
CA LEU A 102 -10.67 1.29 15.07
C LEU A 102 -11.48 2.58 14.91
N LEU A 103 -11.87 3.22 16.01
CA LEU A 103 -12.64 4.47 15.97
C LEU A 103 -11.81 5.61 15.36
N LEU A 104 -10.55 5.77 15.80
CA LEU A 104 -9.65 6.76 15.22
C LEU A 104 -9.29 6.40 13.78
N GLY A 105 -9.08 5.12 13.48
CA GLY A 105 -8.84 4.63 12.13
C GLY A 105 -10.00 4.96 11.18
N ALA A 106 -11.24 4.71 11.60
CA ALA A 106 -12.42 5.05 10.83
C ALA A 106 -12.59 6.57 10.66
N ALA A 107 -12.41 7.36 11.74
CA ALA A 107 -12.56 8.81 11.71
C ALA A 107 -11.48 9.50 10.85
N LEU A 108 -10.22 9.13 11.04
CA LEU A 108 -9.10 9.66 10.24
C LEU A 108 -9.16 9.17 8.80
N GLY A 109 -9.48 7.89 8.56
CA GLY A 109 -9.68 7.34 7.23
C GLY A 109 -10.81 8.03 6.48
N TYR A 110 -11.92 8.35 7.16
CA TYR A 110 -12.97 9.17 6.57
C TYR A 110 -12.47 10.58 6.23
N ASN A 111 -11.84 11.28 7.18
CA ASN A 111 -11.40 12.66 7.02
C ASN A 111 -10.27 12.83 5.98
N LEU A 112 -9.28 11.93 6.03
CA LEU A 112 -8.06 12.06 5.24
C LEU A 112 -8.12 11.30 3.91
N TYR A 113 -9.02 10.33 3.76
CA TYR A 113 -9.10 9.52 2.54
C TYR A 113 -10.48 9.58 1.89
N ILE A 114 -11.54 9.04 2.52
CA ILE A 114 -12.87 8.92 1.89
C ILE A 114 -13.40 10.29 1.44
N SER A 115 -13.29 11.32 2.29
CA SER A 115 -13.75 12.68 1.95
C SER A 115 -12.95 13.36 0.84
N ARG A 116 -11.79 12.77 0.43
CA ARG A 116 -10.94 13.29 -0.64
C ARG A 116 -11.22 12.64 -1.99
N LEU A 117 -11.86 11.47 -2.01
CA LEU A 117 -12.19 10.76 -3.23
C LEU A 117 -13.14 11.56 -4.14
N GLY A 118 -14.04 12.36 -3.58
CA GLY A 118 -15.12 13.04 -4.32
C GLY A 118 -16.23 12.07 -4.74
N ALA A 119 -15.90 10.92 -5.33
CA ALA A 119 -16.81 9.83 -5.69
C ALA A 119 -16.25 8.47 -5.23
N PRO A 120 -17.10 7.48 -4.90
CA PRO A 120 -16.63 6.18 -4.40
C PRO A 120 -15.86 5.36 -5.44
N ASP A 121 -16.05 5.64 -6.73
CA ASP A 121 -15.36 5.06 -7.87
C ASP A 121 -14.24 5.95 -8.44
N ALA A 122 -13.78 6.94 -7.66
CA ALA A 122 -12.66 7.79 -8.05
C ALA A 122 -11.38 6.98 -8.26
N VAL A 123 -10.62 7.34 -9.28
CA VAL A 123 -9.40 6.64 -9.70
C VAL A 123 -8.20 7.56 -9.54
N PHE A 124 -7.17 7.05 -8.90
CA PHE A 124 -5.85 7.68 -8.93
C PHE A 124 -5.19 7.36 -10.27
N GLN A 125 -5.31 8.25 -11.22
CA GLN A 125 -4.85 8.06 -12.59
C GLN A 125 -3.33 8.30 -12.72
N ALA A 126 -2.54 7.31 -12.32
CA ALA A 126 -1.09 7.31 -12.49
C ALA A 126 -0.64 5.97 -13.10
N TYR A 127 0.63 5.87 -13.50
CA TYR A 127 1.17 4.79 -14.32
C TYR A 127 0.73 3.37 -13.90
N ASP A 128 0.88 3.03 -12.62
CA ASP A 128 0.64 1.65 -12.15
C ASP A 128 -0.85 1.28 -12.06
N VAL A 129 -1.76 2.26 -12.12
CA VAL A 129 -3.20 2.01 -11.94
C VAL A 129 -3.79 1.10 -13.01
N THR A 130 -3.31 1.22 -14.25
CA THR A 130 -3.75 0.41 -15.38
C THR A 130 -3.57 -1.07 -15.08
N TRP A 131 -2.36 -1.47 -14.70
CA TRP A 131 -2.06 -2.85 -14.36
C TRP A 131 -2.93 -3.37 -13.20
N HIS A 132 -3.12 -2.54 -12.17
CA HIS A 132 -3.93 -2.91 -11.01
C HIS A 132 -5.40 -3.12 -11.36
N LEU A 133 -5.98 -2.20 -12.11
CA LEU A 133 -7.38 -2.28 -12.54
C LEU A 133 -7.61 -3.50 -13.42
N ASP A 134 -6.78 -3.66 -14.45
CA ASP A 134 -6.92 -4.73 -15.44
C ASP A 134 -6.69 -6.11 -14.82
N LEU A 135 -5.70 -6.25 -13.94
CA LEU A 135 -5.42 -7.54 -13.29
C LEU A 135 -6.57 -7.97 -12.37
N ILE A 136 -7.16 -7.03 -11.59
CA ILE A 136 -8.32 -7.33 -10.75
C ILE A 136 -9.52 -7.74 -11.61
N GLN A 137 -9.79 -7.01 -12.70
CA GLN A 137 -10.86 -7.31 -13.63
C GLN A 137 -10.66 -8.69 -14.28
N ALA A 138 -9.48 -8.94 -14.84
CA ALA A 138 -9.14 -10.20 -15.49
C ALA A 138 -9.19 -11.41 -14.53
N MET A 139 -8.73 -11.26 -13.28
CA MET A 139 -8.86 -12.28 -12.24
C MET A 139 -10.31 -12.57 -11.90
N SER A 140 -11.16 -11.54 -11.82
CA SER A 140 -12.58 -11.69 -11.54
C SER A 140 -13.32 -12.44 -12.64
N GLU A 141 -12.98 -12.18 -13.91
CA GLU A 141 -13.60 -12.81 -15.10
C GLU A 141 -13.09 -14.23 -15.32
N SER A 142 -11.77 -14.43 -15.24
CA SER A 142 -11.16 -15.74 -15.54
C SER A 142 -11.22 -16.73 -14.40
N SER A 143 -11.51 -16.30 -13.18
CA SER A 143 -11.38 -17.10 -11.95
C SER A 143 -9.95 -17.64 -11.71
N LYS A 144 -8.91 -17.03 -12.30
CA LYS A 144 -7.49 -17.37 -12.05
C LYS A 144 -6.92 -16.42 -11.02
N LEU A 145 -6.96 -16.82 -9.76
CA LEU A 145 -6.54 -16.01 -8.61
C LEU A 145 -5.07 -16.28 -8.22
N SER A 146 -4.13 -16.00 -9.13
CA SER A 146 -2.73 -16.40 -8.98
C SER A 146 -1.75 -15.30 -9.35
N SER A 147 -0.59 -15.31 -8.66
CA SER A 147 0.60 -14.53 -9.03
C SER A 147 1.39 -15.14 -10.19
N LEU A 148 1.13 -16.41 -10.52
CA LEU A 148 1.77 -17.12 -11.62
C LEU A 148 1.01 -16.87 -12.90
N GLY A 149 1.70 -16.40 -13.95
CA GLY A 149 1.07 -16.08 -15.21
C GLY A 149 0.07 -14.92 -15.12
N ALA A 150 0.32 -13.95 -14.23
CA ALA A 150 -0.50 -12.75 -14.13
C ALA A 150 -0.47 -11.95 -15.43
N SER A 151 -1.64 -11.54 -15.92
CA SER A 151 -1.80 -10.85 -17.19
C SER A 151 -3.13 -10.08 -17.22
N PRO A 152 -3.25 -8.97 -17.92
CA PRO A 152 -4.54 -8.36 -18.26
C PRO A 152 -5.44 -9.25 -19.12
N TYR A 153 -4.88 -10.29 -19.77
CA TYR A 153 -5.55 -11.19 -20.72
C TYR A 153 -5.59 -12.63 -20.17
N LEU A 154 -6.33 -12.87 -19.07
CA LEU A 154 -6.33 -14.16 -18.34
C LEU A 154 -7.32 -15.18 -18.85
N THR A 155 -8.40 -14.79 -19.55
CA THR A 155 -9.32 -15.76 -20.16
C THR A 155 -8.66 -16.43 -21.38
N ALA A 156 -9.07 -17.65 -21.73
CA ALA A 156 -8.48 -18.35 -22.86
C ALA A 156 -8.71 -17.59 -24.19
N SER A 157 -9.89 -16.97 -24.35
CA SER A 157 -10.21 -16.17 -25.53
C SER A 157 -9.37 -14.89 -25.61
N ASP A 158 -9.13 -14.20 -24.49
CA ASP A 158 -8.34 -12.97 -24.50
C ASP A 158 -6.84 -13.26 -24.66
N ALA A 159 -6.35 -14.35 -24.04
CA ALA A 159 -4.95 -14.75 -24.19
C ALA A 159 -4.58 -15.11 -25.62
N ALA A 160 -5.56 -15.65 -26.40
CA ALA A 160 -5.35 -16.01 -27.80
C ALA A 160 -5.19 -14.81 -28.73
N ILE A 161 -5.74 -13.65 -28.37
CA ILE A 161 -5.76 -12.42 -29.19
C ILE A 161 -4.97 -11.28 -28.54
N ALA A 162 -4.23 -11.54 -27.45
CA ALA A 162 -3.50 -10.50 -26.73
C ALA A 162 -2.53 -9.75 -27.67
N PRO A 163 -2.48 -8.41 -27.62
CA PRO A 163 -1.61 -7.61 -28.48
C PRO A 163 -0.11 -7.89 -28.31
N ALA A 164 0.27 -8.47 -27.16
CA ALA A 164 1.63 -8.91 -26.86
C ALA A 164 1.62 -9.95 -25.75
N ASN A 165 2.78 -10.55 -25.43
CA ASN A 165 2.90 -11.43 -24.28
C ASN A 165 3.03 -10.64 -22.99
N TYR A 166 1.96 -10.56 -22.21
CA TYR A 166 1.92 -9.92 -20.88
C TYR A 166 2.04 -10.90 -19.71
N SER A 167 2.13 -12.21 -19.97
CA SER A 167 2.15 -13.22 -18.91
C SER A 167 3.46 -13.18 -18.12
N MET A 168 3.38 -12.90 -16.82
CA MET A 168 4.55 -12.81 -15.94
C MET A 168 4.24 -13.29 -14.52
N PHE A 169 5.28 -13.48 -13.69
CA PHE A 169 5.09 -13.53 -12.26
C PHE A 169 4.87 -12.12 -11.72
N TYR A 170 3.75 -11.91 -11.03
CA TYR A 170 3.45 -10.64 -10.38
C TYR A 170 2.88 -10.86 -8.98
N PRO A 171 3.39 -10.19 -7.92
CA PRO A 171 2.86 -10.32 -6.55
C PRO A 171 1.42 -9.82 -6.50
N ALA A 172 0.44 -10.73 -6.40
CA ALA A 172 -0.95 -10.43 -6.64
C ALA A 172 -1.90 -10.71 -5.46
N ALA A 173 -1.40 -10.95 -4.24
CA ALA A 173 -2.28 -11.28 -3.10
C ALA A 173 -3.33 -10.20 -2.83
N TRP A 174 -2.97 -8.91 -2.94
CA TRP A 174 -3.92 -7.82 -2.81
C TRP A 174 -4.94 -7.77 -3.96
N HIS A 175 -4.52 -8.06 -5.20
CA HIS A 175 -5.42 -8.13 -6.36
C HIS A 175 -6.42 -9.27 -6.21
N VAL A 176 -5.98 -10.41 -5.72
CA VAL A 176 -6.86 -11.55 -5.37
C VAL A 176 -7.92 -11.13 -4.35
N LEU A 177 -7.53 -10.43 -3.28
CA LEU A 177 -8.49 -9.88 -2.32
C LEU A 177 -9.53 -9.00 -3.01
N CYS A 178 -9.08 -8.04 -3.85
CA CYS A 178 -9.97 -7.14 -4.57
C CYS A 178 -10.89 -7.90 -5.55
N ALA A 179 -10.40 -8.90 -6.28
CA ALA A 179 -11.19 -9.71 -7.18
C ALA A 179 -12.29 -10.51 -6.43
N LEU A 180 -11.97 -11.05 -5.24
CA LEU A 180 -12.96 -11.71 -4.38
C LEU A 180 -14.03 -10.75 -3.87
N VAL A 181 -13.64 -9.55 -3.42
CA VAL A 181 -14.57 -8.51 -2.96
C VAL A 181 -15.48 -8.07 -4.11
N LYS A 182 -14.90 -7.80 -5.30
CA LYS A 182 -15.63 -7.46 -6.51
C LYS A 182 -16.70 -8.51 -6.84
N SER A 183 -16.30 -9.77 -6.86
CA SER A 183 -17.20 -10.90 -7.18
C SER A 183 -18.33 -11.07 -6.16
N LEU A 184 -18.05 -10.86 -4.86
CA LEU A 184 -19.06 -10.99 -3.80
C LEU A 184 -20.01 -9.80 -3.71
N ALA A 185 -19.49 -8.58 -3.86
CA ALA A 185 -20.28 -7.35 -3.73
C ALA A 185 -20.98 -6.96 -5.05
N GLY A 186 -20.56 -7.51 -6.20
CA GLY A 186 -21.13 -7.16 -7.51
C GLY A 186 -20.87 -5.72 -7.93
N VAL A 187 -19.69 -5.17 -7.60
CA VAL A 187 -19.35 -3.75 -7.78
C VAL A 187 -18.19 -3.56 -8.76
N SER A 188 -17.92 -2.30 -9.15
CA SER A 188 -16.77 -1.96 -10.00
C SER A 188 -15.43 -2.22 -9.33
N THR A 189 -14.41 -2.43 -10.12
CA THR A 189 -13.03 -2.61 -9.66
C THR A 189 -12.54 -1.41 -8.85
N THR A 190 -12.87 -0.20 -9.28
CA THR A 190 -12.48 1.07 -8.64
C THR A 190 -13.04 1.20 -7.22
N ILE A 191 -14.32 0.89 -7.02
CA ILE A 191 -14.96 0.88 -5.69
C ILE A 191 -14.27 -0.14 -4.77
N THR A 192 -13.93 -1.31 -5.29
CA THR A 192 -13.25 -2.37 -4.53
C THR A 192 -11.84 -1.95 -4.10
N ILE A 193 -11.08 -1.31 -4.98
CA ILE A 193 -9.76 -0.74 -4.66
C ILE A 193 -9.89 0.26 -3.52
N ASN A 194 -10.79 1.24 -3.65
CA ASN A 194 -10.96 2.28 -2.65
C ASN A 194 -11.43 1.72 -1.29
N ALA A 195 -12.31 0.71 -1.29
CA ALA A 195 -12.72 0.03 -0.06
C ALA A 195 -11.55 -0.70 0.61
N SER A 196 -10.71 -1.40 -0.17
CA SER A 196 -9.52 -2.09 0.36
C SER A 196 -8.49 -1.12 0.93
N MET A 197 -8.31 0.04 0.27
CA MET A 197 -7.41 1.11 0.72
C MET A 197 -7.96 1.89 1.92
N PHE A 198 -9.22 1.76 2.25
CA PHE A 198 -9.75 2.19 3.54
C PHE A 198 -9.51 1.11 4.62
N VAL A 199 -9.85 -0.15 4.35
CA VAL A 199 -9.82 -1.22 5.37
C VAL A 199 -8.41 -1.57 5.81
N LEU A 200 -7.47 -1.78 4.87
CA LEU A 200 -6.14 -2.27 5.21
C LEU A 200 -5.32 -1.23 6.01
N PRO A 201 -5.09 0.00 5.51
CA PRO A 201 -4.28 0.97 6.26
C PRO A 201 -5.01 1.65 7.41
N CYS A 202 -6.34 1.81 7.35
CA CYS A 202 -7.05 2.56 8.40
C CYS A 202 -7.67 1.68 9.49
N LEU A 203 -7.89 0.37 9.24
CA LEU A 203 -8.48 -0.53 10.25
C LEU A 203 -7.55 -1.68 10.62
N ALA A 204 -6.99 -2.41 9.65
CA ALA A 204 -6.13 -3.56 9.92
C ALA A 204 -4.76 -3.15 10.47
N PHE A 205 -4.12 -2.12 9.93
CA PHE A 205 -2.83 -1.63 10.40
C PHE A 205 -2.87 -1.17 11.86
N PRO A 206 -3.82 -0.32 12.33
CA PRO A 206 -3.93 0.06 13.72
C PRO A 206 -4.08 -1.12 14.69
N LEU A 207 -4.84 -2.15 14.30
CA LEU A 207 -4.96 -3.37 15.10
C LEU A 207 -3.62 -4.12 15.18
N GLY A 208 -2.89 -4.22 14.08
CA GLY A 208 -1.55 -4.80 14.04
C GLY A 208 -0.57 -4.02 14.93
N VAL A 209 -0.61 -2.68 14.91
CA VAL A 209 0.22 -1.82 15.76
C VAL A 209 -0.07 -2.07 17.24
N VAL A 210 -1.34 -2.13 17.64
CA VAL A 210 -1.70 -2.40 19.04
C VAL A 210 -1.22 -3.79 19.47
N ALA A 211 -1.33 -4.81 18.58
CA ALA A 211 -0.79 -6.15 18.84
C ALA A 211 0.73 -6.15 19.01
N PHE A 212 1.45 -5.44 18.14
CA PHE A 212 2.90 -5.33 18.21
C PHE A 212 3.36 -4.66 19.51
N ILE A 213 2.70 -3.57 19.90
CA ILE A 213 3.00 -2.90 21.18
C ILE A 213 2.61 -3.77 22.38
N ALA A 214 1.52 -4.55 22.28
CA ALA A 214 1.18 -5.53 23.32
C ALA A 214 2.26 -6.62 23.46
N ALA A 215 2.87 -7.05 22.35
CA ALA A 215 4.00 -7.99 22.41
C ALA A 215 5.28 -7.37 22.98
N LEU A 216 5.50 -6.07 22.77
CA LEU A 216 6.63 -5.35 23.34
C LEU A 216 6.44 -5.01 24.82
N PHE A 217 5.23 -4.65 25.25
CA PHE A 217 4.89 -4.19 26.59
C PHE A 217 3.67 -4.96 27.13
N PRO A 218 3.78 -6.28 27.36
CA PRO A 218 2.63 -7.15 27.64
C PRO A 218 1.83 -6.73 28.89
N GLU A 219 2.52 -6.24 29.92
CA GLU A 219 1.90 -5.85 31.19
C GLU A 219 1.31 -4.43 31.16
N SER A 220 1.60 -3.61 30.12
CA SER A 220 1.23 -2.20 30.13
C SER A 220 0.04 -1.89 29.24
N LYS A 221 -1.15 -1.84 29.82
CA LYS A 221 -2.38 -1.37 29.14
C LYS A 221 -2.28 0.10 28.70
N LYS A 222 -1.42 0.89 29.35
CA LYS A 222 -1.17 2.28 29.00
C LYS A 222 -0.43 2.40 27.66
N HIS A 223 0.62 1.62 27.43
CA HIS A 223 1.31 1.57 26.12
C HIS A 223 0.36 1.11 25.01
N GLN A 224 -0.49 0.11 25.29
CA GLN A 224 -1.48 -0.36 24.33
C GLN A 224 -2.52 0.73 23.99
N PHE A 225 -2.99 1.49 25.01
CA PHE A 225 -3.88 2.65 24.78
C PHE A 225 -3.20 3.70 23.89
N VAL A 226 -1.96 4.06 24.20
CA VAL A 226 -1.17 5.02 23.44
C VAL A 226 -0.93 4.51 22.00
N ALA A 227 -0.70 3.21 21.82
CA ALA A 227 -0.59 2.60 20.49
C ALA A 227 -1.87 2.80 19.66
N GLY A 228 -3.04 2.64 20.27
CA GLY A 228 -4.32 2.93 19.62
C GLY A 228 -4.45 4.39 19.17
N VAL A 229 -3.93 5.34 19.98
CA VAL A 229 -3.92 6.78 19.64
C VAL A 229 -2.94 7.11 18.51
N LEU A 230 -1.74 6.53 18.54
CA LEU A 230 -0.62 6.95 17.68
C LEU A 230 -0.48 6.12 16.39
N SER A 231 -1.26 5.05 16.23
CA SER A 231 -1.11 4.13 15.09
C SER A 231 -1.12 4.81 13.72
N LEU A 232 -1.87 5.89 13.56
CA LEU A 232 -2.02 6.66 12.33
C LEU A 232 -1.45 8.09 12.43
N ALA A 233 -0.63 8.36 13.46
CA ALA A 233 -0.13 9.71 13.73
C ALA A 233 1.01 10.16 12.80
N PHE A 234 1.68 9.24 12.11
CA PHE A 234 2.73 9.57 11.15
C PHE A 234 2.14 9.86 9.78
N VAL A 235 2.50 11.00 9.19
CA VAL A 235 2.03 11.35 7.84
C VAL A 235 2.64 10.45 6.76
N ALA A 236 3.88 9.97 6.95
CA ALA A 236 4.57 9.15 5.96
C ALA A 236 3.86 7.81 5.69
N PHE A 237 3.29 7.17 6.72
CA PHE A 237 2.47 5.96 6.57
C PHE A 237 1.21 6.03 7.41
N PRO A 238 0.04 5.73 6.83
CA PRO A 238 -0.16 5.30 5.44
C PRO A 238 -0.31 6.46 4.45
N TRP A 239 -0.48 7.68 4.91
CA TRP A 239 -1.05 8.78 4.19
C TRP A 239 -0.25 9.21 2.95
N ASN A 240 1.02 9.61 3.13
CA ASN A 240 1.84 10.04 2.01
C ASN A 240 2.06 8.92 0.99
N LEU A 241 2.20 7.66 1.42
CA LEU A 241 2.34 6.55 0.50
C LEU A 241 1.08 6.33 -0.35
N MET A 242 -0.12 6.56 0.23
CA MET A 242 -1.40 6.49 -0.49
C MET A 242 -1.60 7.61 -1.50
N ALA A 243 -0.98 8.79 -1.28
CA ALA A 243 -1.05 9.94 -2.18
C ALA A 243 0.12 10.02 -3.17
N PHE A 244 1.17 9.22 -2.97
CA PHE A 244 2.36 9.20 -3.83
C PHE A 244 2.10 8.57 -5.19
N GLY A 245 1.37 7.47 -5.20
CA GLY A 245 1.06 6.72 -6.40
C GLY A 245 0.10 5.57 -6.12
N PRO A 246 -0.43 4.91 -7.15
CA PRO A 246 -1.28 3.73 -7.00
C PRO A 246 -0.47 2.49 -6.59
N VAL A 247 0.36 2.63 -5.54
CA VAL A 247 1.19 1.54 -4.98
C VAL A 247 0.40 0.68 -3.98
N TYR A 248 -0.83 0.36 -4.33
CA TYR A 248 -1.84 -0.27 -3.47
C TYR A 248 -1.38 -1.57 -2.84
N ALA A 249 -0.76 -2.46 -3.61
CA ALA A 249 -0.24 -3.74 -3.11
C ALA A 249 0.86 -3.54 -2.05
N ASN A 250 1.69 -2.51 -2.20
CA ASN A 250 2.72 -2.17 -1.22
C ASN A 250 2.11 -1.58 0.06
N VAL A 251 1.12 -0.67 -0.04
CA VAL A 251 0.37 -0.15 1.10
C VAL A 251 -0.30 -1.30 1.87
N ALA A 252 -0.93 -2.24 1.15
CA ALA A 252 -1.56 -3.42 1.74
C ALA A 252 -0.56 -4.29 2.50
N GLY A 253 0.58 -4.62 1.89
CA GLY A 253 1.64 -5.41 2.53
C GLY A 253 2.20 -4.72 3.78
N PHE A 254 2.51 -3.43 3.69
CA PHE A 254 3.01 -2.66 4.82
C PHE A 254 2.00 -2.56 5.97
N ALA A 255 0.72 -2.41 5.67
CA ALA A 255 -0.34 -2.37 6.68
C ALA A 255 -0.42 -3.66 7.54
N LEU A 256 0.04 -4.78 7.01
CA LEU A 256 -0.03 -6.08 7.69
C LEU A 256 1.25 -6.43 8.49
N LEU A 257 2.35 -5.70 8.28
CA LEU A 257 3.64 -5.96 8.92
C LEU A 257 3.60 -5.99 10.46
N PRO A 258 2.97 -5.02 11.16
CA PRO A 258 3.04 -4.99 12.63
C PRO A 258 2.44 -6.23 13.29
N ALA A 259 1.41 -6.84 12.71
CA ALA A 259 0.84 -8.09 13.21
C ALA A 259 1.86 -9.25 13.13
N VAL A 260 2.64 -9.32 12.06
CA VAL A 260 3.70 -10.33 11.89
C VAL A 260 4.85 -10.06 12.86
N TRP A 261 5.22 -8.80 13.06
CA TRP A 261 6.23 -8.43 14.07
C TRP A 261 5.81 -8.81 15.48
N ALA A 262 4.51 -8.67 15.82
CA ALA A 262 3.97 -9.12 17.11
C ALA A 262 4.17 -10.63 17.30
N LEU A 263 3.83 -11.43 16.30
CA LEU A 263 4.02 -12.89 16.32
C LEU A 263 5.51 -13.26 16.43
N PHE A 264 6.38 -12.54 15.71
CA PHE A 264 7.82 -12.81 15.75
C PHE A 264 8.46 -12.46 17.10
N VAL A 265 8.04 -11.36 17.73
CA VAL A 265 8.50 -11.02 19.10
C VAL A 265 8.10 -12.11 20.07
N HIS A 266 6.86 -12.64 19.97
CA HIS A 266 6.41 -13.74 20.79
C HIS A 266 7.18 -15.06 20.52
N LEU A 267 7.49 -15.36 19.25
CA LEU A 267 8.25 -16.57 18.88
C LEU A 267 9.55 -16.72 19.69
N LEU A 268 10.22 -15.61 19.96
CA LEU A 268 11.49 -15.57 20.69
C LEU A 268 11.33 -15.13 22.15
N ALA A 269 10.10 -15.03 22.69
CA ALA A 269 9.86 -14.72 24.07
C ALA A 269 10.32 -15.89 25.00
N ASP A 270 10.74 -15.55 26.22
CA ASP A 270 11.27 -16.55 27.15
C ASP A 270 10.18 -17.49 27.67
N GLU A 271 8.95 -16.98 27.81
CA GLU A 271 7.78 -17.71 28.29
C GLU A 271 7.18 -18.68 27.28
N ALA A 272 7.57 -18.58 25.98
CA ALA A 272 7.02 -19.44 24.95
C ALA A 272 7.54 -20.86 25.04
N SER A 273 6.63 -21.83 25.16
CA SER A 273 6.94 -23.26 25.11
C SER A 273 7.44 -23.69 23.72
N VAL A 274 8.04 -24.87 23.62
CA VAL A 274 8.46 -25.42 22.31
C VAL A 274 7.27 -25.58 21.37
N SER A 275 6.11 -26.03 21.88
CA SER A 275 4.85 -26.14 21.13
C SER A 275 4.35 -24.78 20.66
N ASP A 276 4.43 -23.75 21.52
CA ASP A 276 4.04 -22.38 21.16
C ASP A 276 4.92 -21.83 20.04
N ARG A 277 6.23 -22.01 20.17
CA ARG A 277 7.19 -21.62 19.14
C ARG A 277 6.93 -22.31 17.82
N ALA A 278 6.66 -23.61 17.82
CA ALA A 278 6.38 -24.34 16.59
C ALA A 278 5.12 -23.81 15.89
N ARG A 279 4.01 -23.65 16.62
CA ARG A 279 2.74 -23.12 16.09
C ARG A 279 2.89 -21.69 15.58
N THR A 280 3.57 -20.84 16.33
CA THR A 280 3.84 -19.44 15.95
C THR A 280 4.76 -19.36 14.73
N ALA A 281 5.79 -20.20 14.65
CA ALA A 281 6.71 -20.25 13.50
C ALA A 281 5.99 -20.65 12.20
N VAL A 282 5.13 -21.69 12.25
CA VAL A 282 4.31 -22.08 11.10
C VAL A 282 3.38 -20.94 10.68
N THR A 283 2.76 -20.26 11.64
CA THR A 283 1.88 -19.12 11.34
C THR A 283 2.67 -17.98 10.68
N ILE A 284 3.86 -17.63 11.18
CA ILE A 284 4.73 -16.61 10.58
C ILE A 284 5.14 -17.02 9.16
N LEU A 285 5.49 -18.29 8.93
CA LEU A 285 5.85 -18.78 7.60
C LEU A 285 4.70 -18.60 6.61
N VAL A 286 3.48 -18.95 7.00
CA VAL A 286 2.28 -18.70 6.18
C VAL A 286 2.10 -17.20 5.93
N CYS A 287 2.25 -16.35 6.95
CA CYS A 287 2.17 -14.91 6.81
C CYS A 287 3.24 -14.34 5.87
N CYS A 288 4.48 -14.86 5.93
CA CYS A 288 5.56 -14.46 5.02
C CYS A 288 5.23 -14.78 3.55
N ILE A 289 4.57 -15.91 3.26
CA ILE A 289 4.10 -16.22 1.90
C ILE A 289 3.13 -15.15 1.43
N GLY A 290 2.11 -14.83 2.23
CA GLY A 290 1.14 -13.79 1.89
C GLY A 290 1.75 -12.40 1.72
N LEU A 291 2.67 -12.03 2.60
CA LEU A 291 3.40 -10.75 2.51
C LEU A 291 4.26 -10.67 1.24
N ALA A 292 5.00 -11.74 0.92
CA ALA A 292 5.81 -11.81 -0.31
C ALA A 292 4.94 -11.73 -1.57
N LEU A 293 3.76 -12.38 -1.56
CA LEU A 293 2.79 -12.33 -2.65
C LEU A 293 1.98 -11.01 -2.67
N CYS A 294 1.99 -10.23 -1.59
CA CYS A 294 1.49 -8.86 -1.60
C CYS A 294 2.52 -7.92 -2.26
N HIS A 295 3.72 -7.90 -1.69
CA HIS A 295 4.85 -7.15 -2.22
C HIS A 295 6.17 -7.67 -1.61
N PRO A 296 7.15 -8.13 -2.40
CA PRO A 296 8.36 -8.77 -1.88
C PRO A 296 9.18 -7.91 -0.90
N ASN A 297 9.14 -6.58 -1.02
CA ASN A 297 9.87 -5.68 -0.12
C ASN A 297 9.42 -5.78 1.35
N THR A 298 8.23 -6.34 1.63
CA THR A 298 7.75 -6.58 2.99
C THR A 298 8.65 -7.56 3.74
N ILE A 299 9.21 -8.55 3.06
CA ILE A 299 10.15 -9.53 3.64
C ILE A 299 11.46 -8.84 4.02
N PHE A 300 12.01 -8.02 3.13
CA PHE A 300 13.23 -7.25 3.41
C PHE A 300 12.99 -6.23 4.54
N THR A 301 11.80 -5.67 4.62
CA THR A 301 11.38 -4.81 5.74
C THR A 301 11.37 -5.59 7.05
N CYS A 302 10.84 -6.82 7.08
CA CYS A 302 10.90 -7.69 8.25
C CYS A 302 12.34 -7.98 8.67
N ILE A 303 13.23 -8.26 7.73
CA ILE A 303 14.66 -8.53 8.03
C ILE A 303 15.30 -7.33 8.70
N VAL A 304 15.20 -6.14 8.13
CA VAL A 304 15.81 -4.92 8.70
C VAL A 304 15.19 -4.57 10.07
N MET A 305 13.87 -4.73 10.23
CA MET A 305 13.18 -4.45 11.49
C MET A 305 13.57 -5.44 12.60
N LEU A 306 13.67 -6.73 12.29
CA LEU A 306 13.76 -7.79 13.28
C LEU A 306 15.19 -8.32 13.51
N ALA A 307 16.15 -8.06 12.62
CA ALA A 307 17.53 -8.48 12.81
C ALA A 307 18.16 -7.91 14.09
N PRO A 308 17.98 -6.62 14.46
CA PRO A 308 18.46 -6.11 15.74
C PRO A 308 17.78 -6.78 16.96
N TYR A 309 16.51 -7.18 16.83
CA TYR A 309 15.84 -7.97 17.85
C TYR A 309 16.47 -9.35 18.00
N CYS A 310 16.73 -10.06 16.90
CA CYS A 310 17.42 -11.35 16.93
C CYS A 310 18.80 -11.23 17.59
N VAL A 311 19.61 -10.22 17.23
CA VAL A 311 20.90 -9.94 17.86
C VAL A 311 20.77 -9.74 19.37
N SER A 312 19.75 -8.96 19.80
CA SER A 312 19.46 -8.74 21.22
C SER A 312 19.14 -10.06 21.94
N ARG A 313 18.29 -10.92 21.34
CA ARG A 313 17.90 -12.23 21.90
C ARG A 313 19.07 -13.21 21.95
N ILE A 314 19.86 -13.30 20.87
CA ILE A 314 21.07 -14.15 20.80
C ILE A 314 22.08 -13.72 21.90
N SER A 315 22.35 -12.41 21.99
CA SER A 315 23.26 -11.88 23.00
C SER A 315 22.76 -12.15 24.41
N GLY A 316 21.47 -11.97 24.68
CA GLY A 316 20.84 -12.24 25.97
C GLY A 316 20.93 -13.72 26.36
N ALA A 317 20.59 -14.62 25.45
CA ALA A 317 20.64 -16.07 25.66
C ALA A 317 22.09 -16.57 25.88
N ALA A 318 23.05 -16.05 25.13
CA ALA A 318 24.46 -16.37 25.35
C ALA A 318 24.98 -15.86 26.70
N LYS A 319 24.59 -14.64 27.09
CA LYS A 319 24.91 -14.07 28.41
C LYS A 319 24.32 -14.94 29.55
N GLY A 320 23.07 -15.36 29.43
CA GLY A 320 22.39 -16.22 30.38
C GLY A 320 23.02 -17.61 30.54
N ARG A 321 23.74 -18.08 29.50
CA ARG A 321 24.53 -19.34 29.55
C ARG A 321 25.97 -19.13 30.03
N GLY A 322 26.34 -17.94 30.46
CA GLY A 322 27.69 -17.64 30.95
C GLY A 322 28.74 -17.48 29.84
N VAL A 323 28.33 -17.31 28.58
CA VAL A 323 29.25 -17.11 27.45
C VAL A 323 29.98 -15.78 27.60
N ALA A 324 31.33 -15.81 27.54
CA ALA A 324 32.17 -14.62 27.66
C ALA A 324 31.86 -13.59 26.53
N VAL A 325 32.29 -12.33 26.72
CA VAL A 325 31.94 -11.21 25.85
C VAL A 325 32.40 -11.45 24.41
N ILE A 326 33.66 -11.89 24.21
CA ILE A 326 34.24 -12.06 22.86
C ILE A 326 33.50 -13.13 22.04
N PRO A 327 33.32 -14.39 22.50
CA PRO A 327 32.56 -15.38 21.73
C PRO A 327 31.07 -14.99 21.56
N ARG A 328 30.48 -14.26 22.51
CA ARG A 328 29.13 -13.72 22.36
C ARG A 328 29.04 -12.71 21.22
N LEU A 329 29.99 -11.79 21.10
CA LEU A 329 30.08 -10.87 19.98
C LEU A 329 30.32 -11.60 18.65
N ALA A 330 31.14 -12.64 18.66
CA ALA A 330 31.40 -13.46 17.47
C ALA A 330 30.11 -14.17 16.98
N ILE A 331 29.30 -14.71 17.89
CA ILE A 331 27.99 -15.33 17.53
C ILE A 331 27.04 -14.28 16.93
N CYS A 332 26.95 -13.10 17.54
CA CYS A 332 26.13 -12.01 17.01
C CYS A 332 26.62 -11.55 15.63
N ALA A 333 27.94 -11.40 15.44
CA ALA A 333 28.54 -11.04 14.18
C ALA A 333 28.27 -12.10 13.09
N ALA A 334 28.39 -13.40 13.43
CA ALA A 334 28.06 -14.49 12.51
C ALA A 334 26.59 -14.42 12.03
N PHE A 335 25.65 -14.11 12.94
CA PHE A 335 24.26 -13.91 12.55
C PHE A 335 24.07 -12.71 11.60
N VAL A 336 24.73 -11.58 11.89
CA VAL A 336 24.68 -10.40 11.01
C VAL A 336 25.27 -10.70 9.64
N LEU A 337 26.40 -11.43 9.59
CA LEU A 337 27.02 -11.86 8.34
C LEU A 337 26.12 -12.82 7.55
N LEU A 338 25.37 -13.69 8.23
CA LEU A 338 24.36 -14.54 7.59
C LEU A 338 23.24 -13.70 6.95
N CYS A 339 22.73 -12.69 7.67
CA CYS A 339 21.74 -11.77 7.12
C CYS A 339 22.28 -11.00 5.90
N LEU A 340 23.50 -10.48 5.96
CA LEU A 340 24.16 -9.80 4.86
C LEU A 340 24.44 -10.73 3.67
N GLY A 341 24.82 -11.98 3.94
CA GLY A 341 25.00 -13.00 2.91
C GLY A 341 23.68 -13.29 2.19
N PHE A 342 22.57 -13.48 2.92
CA PHE A 342 21.24 -13.65 2.34
C PHE A 342 20.82 -12.42 1.54
N TRP A 343 21.03 -11.22 2.07
CA TRP A 343 20.75 -9.95 1.39
C TRP A 343 21.51 -9.86 0.06
N THR A 344 22.82 -10.13 0.09
CA THR A 344 23.67 -10.11 -1.12
C THR A 344 23.25 -11.17 -2.14
N LEU A 345 22.87 -12.36 -1.67
CA LEU A 345 22.35 -13.41 -2.53
C LEU A 345 21.07 -12.92 -3.24
N CYS A 346 20.08 -12.41 -2.51
CA CYS A 346 18.86 -11.89 -3.08
C CYS A 346 19.12 -10.73 -4.05
N TYR A 347 20.04 -9.82 -3.70
CA TYR A 347 20.43 -8.69 -4.56
C TYR A 347 20.97 -9.12 -5.92
N LYS A 348 21.64 -10.29 -5.99
CA LYS A 348 22.20 -10.85 -7.22
C LYS A 348 21.25 -11.76 -7.98
N LEU A 349 20.10 -12.14 -7.41
CA LEU A 349 19.14 -13.01 -8.10
C LEU A 349 18.46 -12.28 -9.27
N PRO A 350 18.36 -12.90 -10.46
CA PRO A 350 17.67 -12.33 -11.61
C PRO A 350 16.21 -11.90 -11.28
N LEU A 351 15.54 -12.63 -10.40
CA LEU A 351 14.16 -12.34 -9.96
C LEU A 351 13.97 -10.92 -9.40
N PHE A 352 15.02 -10.34 -8.79
CA PHE A 352 14.96 -9.00 -8.20
C PHE A 352 15.68 -7.94 -9.04
N HIS A 353 16.23 -8.32 -10.20
CA HIS A 353 17.09 -7.43 -10.99
C HIS A 353 16.38 -6.12 -11.33
N ASP A 354 15.18 -6.17 -11.90
CA ASP A 354 14.42 -4.97 -12.31
C ASP A 354 14.03 -4.09 -11.10
N THR A 355 13.78 -4.72 -9.95
CA THR A 355 13.48 -4.00 -8.72
C THR A 355 14.69 -3.26 -8.18
N VAL A 356 15.85 -3.95 -8.07
CA VAL A 356 17.04 -3.37 -7.43
C VAL A 356 17.84 -2.46 -8.37
N SER A 357 17.64 -2.57 -9.68
CA SER A 357 18.27 -1.70 -10.68
C SER A 357 17.50 -0.39 -10.88
N HIS A 358 16.25 -0.31 -10.43
CA HIS A 358 15.45 0.91 -10.53
C HIS A 358 16.01 2.02 -9.66
N VAL A 359 16.22 3.22 -10.23
CA VAL A 359 16.87 4.33 -9.54
C VAL A 359 15.99 5.58 -9.55
N TRP A 360 15.56 5.98 -8.37
CA TRP A 360 15.05 7.34 -8.17
C TRP A 360 16.22 8.30 -7.95
N PRO A 361 16.23 9.49 -8.57
CA PRO A 361 17.31 10.46 -8.36
C PRO A 361 17.36 10.94 -6.90
N PRO A 362 18.55 11.25 -6.35
CA PRO A 362 18.66 11.92 -5.07
C PRO A 362 18.13 13.35 -5.18
N TYR A 363 17.47 13.85 -4.13
CA TYR A 363 16.86 15.17 -4.13
C TYR A 363 17.27 16.05 -2.95
N SER A 364 18.01 15.51 -2.00
CA SER A 364 18.34 16.22 -0.77
C SER A 364 19.84 16.21 -0.48
N ARG A 365 20.30 17.24 0.23
CA ARG A 365 21.65 17.26 0.81
C ARG A 365 21.65 16.54 2.16
N LEU A 366 22.81 16.00 2.56
CA LEU A 366 22.97 15.21 3.79
C LEU A 366 22.39 15.93 5.04
N PHE A 367 22.75 17.20 5.23
CA PHE A 367 22.28 17.97 6.38
C PHE A 367 20.75 18.17 6.34
N GLN A 368 20.21 18.54 5.18
CA GLN A 368 18.76 18.72 5.02
C GLN A 368 18.00 17.41 5.31
N GLN A 369 18.49 16.29 4.80
CA GLN A 369 17.83 15.00 5.05
C GLN A 369 17.93 14.56 6.51
N ALA A 370 19.02 14.86 7.19
CA ALA A 370 19.12 14.63 8.63
C ALA A 370 18.07 15.44 9.40
N VAL A 371 17.88 16.72 9.05
CA VAL A 371 16.80 17.56 9.63
C VAL A 371 15.43 16.97 9.29
N ASN A 372 15.19 16.52 8.06
CA ASN A 372 13.92 15.91 7.64
C ASN A 372 13.59 14.68 8.50
N ILE A 373 14.58 13.84 8.78
CA ILE A 373 14.41 12.64 9.64
C ILE A 373 14.09 13.05 11.07
N LEU A 374 14.86 13.98 11.65
CA LEU A 374 14.67 14.42 13.04
C LEU A 374 13.33 15.12 13.26
N THR A 375 12.80 15.77 12.25
CA THR A 375 11.51 16.48 12.31
C THR A 375 10.32 15.66 11.79
N LEU A 376 10.55 14.39 11.40
CA LEU A 376 9.55 13.46 10.85
C LEU A 376 8.87 13.95 9.57
N SER A 377 9.47 14.89 8.84
CA SER A 377 9.01 15.26 7.51
C SER A 377 9.48 14.25 6.45
N TYR A 378 10.54 13.51 6.73
CA TYR A 378 11.16 12.45 5.95
C TYR A 378 11.45 12.83 4.48
N THR A 379 10.42 13.06 3.67
CA THR A 379 10.52 13.25 2.22
C THR A 379 10.46 14.71 1.78
N TYR A 380 9.69 15.56 2.48
CA TYR A 380 9.43 16.93 2.01
C TYR A 380 10.37 17.99 2.60
N GLY A 381 10.99 17.68 3.71
CA GLY A 381 11.81 18.63 4.38
C GLY A 381 11.02 19.65 5.21
N PHE A 382 11.69 20.19 6.21
CA PHE A 382 11.24 21.38 6.91
C PHE A 382 11.62 22.60 6.05
N ASN A 383 10.64 23.24 5.47
CA ASN A 383 10.83 24.40 4.61
C ASN A 383 9.88 25.54 4.98
N VAL A 384 9.92 26.61 4.21
CA VAL A 384 9.14 27.83 4.46
C VAL A 384 7.63 27.67 4.25
N GLU A 385 7.21 26.63 3.53
CA GLU A 385 5.81 26.38 3.19
C GLU A 385 5.19 25.26 4.03
N ILE A 386 5.99 24.24 4.39
CA ILE A 386 5.52 23.02 5.06
C ILE A 386 6.28 22.83 6.37
N ALA A 387 5.54 22.82 7.47
CA ALA A 387 6.10 22.48 8.77
C ALA A 387 6.20 20.95 8.92
N ALA A 388 7.24 20.53 9.65
CA ALA A 388 7.38 19.16 10.10
C ALA A 388 6.31 18.75 11.13
N GLN A 389 6.31 17.47 11.54
CA GLN A 389 5.45 16.97 12.62
C GLN A 389 5.97 17.41 14.00
N LEU A 390 5.89 18.71 14.30
CA LEU A 390 6.50 19.34 15.45
C LEU A 390 5.98 18.82 16.82
N ALA A 391 4.76 18.32 16.86
CA ALA A 391 4.21 17.70 18.07
C ALA A 391 4.74 16.28 18.28
N LEU A 392 4.90 15.49 17.22
CA LEU A 392 5.29 14.09 17.30
C LEU A 392 6.81 13.89 17.35
N ALA A 393 7.58 14.73 16.67
CA ALA A 393 9.03 14.59 16.59
C ALA A 393 9.73 14.59 17.96
N PRO A 394 9.49 15.54 18.89
CA PRO A 394 10.10 15.50 20.21
C PRO A 394 9.66 14.29 21.02
N ILE A 395 8.44 13.79 20.83
CA ILE A 395 7.93 12.57 21.47
C ILE A 395 8.73 11.35 21.01
N VAL A 396 8.98 11.21 19.70
CA VAL A 396 9.80 10.12 19.14
C VAL A 396 11.23 10.19 19.69
N ILE A 397 11.84 11.37 19.74
CA ILE A 397 13.19 11.57 20.29
C ILE A 397 13.24 11.18 21.77
N ALA A 398 12.28 11.66 22.57
CA ALA A 398 12.19 11.30 23.99
C ALA A 398 12.05 9.78 24.20
N GLY A 399 11.19 9.13 23.40
CA GLY A 399 11.04 7.68 23.42
C GLY A 399 12.30 6.93 22.99
N ALA A 400 13.02 7.43 21.98
CA ALA A 400 14.30 6.87 21.56
C ALA A 400 15.33 6.91 22.69
N VAL A 401 15.46 8.05 23.38
CA VAL A 401 16.34 8.19 24.54
C VAL A 401 15.94 7.20 25.64
N ARG A 402 14.66 7.10 26.00
CA ARG A 402 14.19 6.19 27.04
C ARG A 402 14.42 4.72 26.68
N LEU A 403 14.06 4.29 25.49
CA LEU A 403 14.27 2.91 25.03
C LEU A 403 15.74 2.54 24.89
N SER A 404 16.63 3.50 24.60
CA SER A 404 18.08 3.25 24.57
C SER A 404 18.65 2.85 25.93
N HIS A 405 18.00 3.29 27.02
CA HIS A 405 18.36 2.94 28.40
C HIS A 405 17.53 1.77 28.95
N THR A 406 16.49 1.30 28.24
CA THR A 406 15.65 0.18 28.70
C THR A 406 16.23 -1.14 28.22
N GLU A 407 16.59 -2.02 29.17
CA GLU A 407 17.13 -3.35 28.84
C GLU A 407 16.11 -4.15 27.99
N GLY A 408 16.60 -4.84 26.96
CA GLY A 408 15.76 -5.62 26.05
C GLY A 408 14.94 -4.81 25.04
N LYS A 409 14.99 -3.45 25.05
CA LYS A 409 14.23 -2.61 24.09
C LYS A 409 15.12 -1.75 23.18
N ARG A 410 16.43 -1.70 23.43
CA ARG A 410 17.40 -0.92 22.60
C ARG A 410 17.33 -1.23 21.13
N TRP A 411 16.97 -2.45 20.77
CA TRP A 411 16.86 -2.88 19.39
C TRP A 411 15.82 -2.08 18.58
N CYS A 412 14.74 -1.56 19.22
CA CYS A 412 13.77 -0.69 18.56
C CYS A 412 14.44 0.59 18.03
N VAL A 413 15.34 1.17 18.81
CA VAL A 413 16.09 2.37 18.42
C VAL A 413 17.06 2.04 17.28
N VAL A 414 17.73 0.89 17.35
CA VAL A 414 18.64 0.43 16.30
C VAL A 414 17.89 0.17 14.99
N SER A 415 16.74 -0.49 15.03
CA SER A 415 15.92 -0.74 13.83
C SER A 415 15.46 0.56 13.19
N TYR A 416 14.98 1.53 13.98
CA TYR A 416 14.63 2.86 13.48
C TYR A 416 15.83 3.56 12.84
N ALA A 417 16.98 3.56 13.51
CA ALA A 417 18.21 4.17 13.00
C ALA A 417 18.67 3.54 11.67
N LEU A 418 18.54 2.21 11.51
CA LEU A 418 18.84 1.52 10.25
C LEU A 418 17.94 1.99 9.10
N PHE A 419 16.63 2.08 9.31
CA PHE A 419 15.72 2.60 8.27
C PHE A 419 15.99 4.07 7.96
N CYS A 420 16.26 4.90 8.96
CA CYS A 420 16.67 6.29 8.75
C CYS A 420 17.99 6.38 7.95
N PHE A 421 18.94 5.50 8.21
CA PHE A 421 20.19 5.45 7.46
C PHE A 421 19.97 5.03 6.00
N ILE A 422 19.16 4.00 5.75
CA ILE A 422 18.82 3.57 4.37
C ILE A 422 18.11 4.72 3.62
N LEU A 423 17.15 5.39 4.26
CA LEU A 423 16.47 6.56 3.71
C LEU A 423 17.47 7.70 3.40
N LEU A 424 18.36 8.01 4.35
CA LEU A 424 19.39 9.04 4.18
C LEU A 424 20.26 8.75 2.95
N VAL A 425 20.75 7.52 2.81
CA VAL A 425 21.55 7.09 1.66
C VAL A 425 20.74 7.18 0.36
N SER A 426 19.48 6.72 0.39
CA SER A 426 18.62 6.75 -0.80
C SER A 426 18.34 8.15 -1.33
N THR A 427 18.19 9.12 -0.45
CA THR A 427 17.82 10.49 -0.81
C THR A 427 18.99 11.41 -1.13
N THR A 428 20.21 11.00 -0.72
CA THR A 428 21.41 11.88 -0.84
C THR A 428 22.50 11.31 -1.74
N GLN A 429 22.47 10.02 -2.09
CA GLN A 429 23.51 9.35 -2.88
C GLN A 429 22.99 8.88 -4.24
N SER A 430 23.90 8.70 -5.21
CA SER A 430 23.62 8.15 -6.54
C SER A 430 24.62 7.06 -6.93
N ASN A 431 25.02 6.22 -5.99
CA ASN A 431 26.07 5.20 -6.14
C ASN A 431 25.53 3.78 -5.87
N GLU A 432 26.36 2.78 -6.06
CA GLU A 432 26.04 1.36 -5.81
C GLU A 432 25.60 1.08 -4.37
N LEU A 433 26.11 1.83 -3.40
CA LEU A 433 25.67 1.69 -2.00
C LEU A 433 24.17 1.98 -1.84
N LYS A 434 23.67 2.99 -2.54
CA LYS A 434 22.23 3.29 -2.55
C LYS A 434 21.44 2.10 -3.11
N GLN A 435 21.84 1.56 -4.25
CA GLN A 435 21.16 0.42 -4.85
C GLN A 435 21.21 -0.81 -3.96
N PHE A 436 22.39 -1.13 -3.40
CA PHE A 436 22.54 -2.26 -2.50
C PHE A 436 21.68 -2.17 -1.25
N LEU A 437 21.59 -1.00 -0.63
CA LEU A 437 20.84 -0.81 0.61
C LEU A 437 19.35 -0.59 0.37
N ALA A 438 18.97 0.20 -0.63
CA ALA A 438 17.61 0.68 -0.86
C ALA A 438 16.91 0.04 -2.06
N GLY A 439 17.62 -0.77 -2.86
CA GLY A 439 17.12 -1.33 -4.12
C GLY A 439 15.85 -2.17 -3.98
N PHE A 440 15.74 -2.97 -2.91
CA PHE A 440 14.53 -3.77 -2.67
C PHE A 440 13.26 -2.93 -2.47
N TRP A 441 13.38 -1.64 -2.24
CA TRP A 441 12.29 -0.65 -2.23
C TRP A 441 12.33 0.28 -3.44
N TYR A 442 12.94 -0.15 -4.57
CA TYR A 442 13.10 0.65 -5.81
C TYR A 442 13.90 1.95 -5.60
N THR A 443 14.73 2.02 -4.57
CA THR A 443 15.36 3.27 -4.09
C THR A 443 14.34 4.41 -3.80
N ASP A 444 13.07 4.08 -3.64
CA ASP A 444 11.97 5.02 -3.48
C ASP A 444 11.89 5.57 -2.04
N SER A 445 12.01 6.87 -1.92
CA SER A 445 11.99 7.58 -0.64
C SER A 445 10.65 7.50 0.08
N MET A 446 9.51 7.42 -0.63
CA MET A 446 8.20 7.34 -0.01
C MET A 446 7.98 5.99 0.68
N ARG A 447 8.42 4.90 0.05
CA ARG A 447 8.41 3.56 0.65
C ARG A 447 9.34 3.50 1.88
N LEU A 448 10.55 4.06 1.75
CA LEU A 448 11.54 4.09 2.84
C LEU A 448 11.10 4.98 4.01
N ALA A 449 10.50 6.13 3.75
CA ALA A 449 9.90 6.99 4.77
C ALA A 449 8.76 6.28 5.52
N SER A 450 7.94 5.52 4.81
CA SER A 450 6.84 4.75 5.38
C SER A 450 7.34 3.71 6.40
N ILE A 451 8.37 2.94 6.03
CA ILE A 451 8.93 1.93 6.95
C ILE A 451 9.71 2.56 8.10
N ALA A 452 10.38 3.70 7.88
CA ALA A 452 10.99 4.47 8.96
C ALA A 452 9.94 4.95 9.98
N ALA A 453 8.80 5.49 9.49
CA ALA A 453 7.68 5.90 10.36
C ALA A 453 7.10 4.71 11.15
N MET A 454 6.93 3.55 10.52
CA MET A 454 6.46 2.34 11.22
C MET A 454 7.46 1.87 12.28
N ALA A 455 8.75 1.92 12.00
CA ALA A 455 9.81 1.57 12.97
C ALA A 455 9.90 2.58 14.13
N ALA A 456 9.45 3.82 13.93
CA ALA A 456 9.36 4.84 14.96
C ALA A 456 8.18 4.64 15.95
N LEU A 457 7.20 3.80 15.61
CA LEU A 457 6.00 3.60 16.46
C LEU A 457 6.32 3.19 17.91
N PRO A 458 7.19 2.20 18.20
CA PRO A 458 7.56 1.89 19.58
C PRO A 458 8.17 3.07 20.33
N LEU A 459 8.96 3.89 19.62
CA LEU A 459 9.59 5.09 20.19
C LEU A 459 8.52 6.15 20.52
N ALA A 460 7.61 6.40 19.58
CA ALA A 460 6.50 7.33 19.76
C ALA A 460 5.60 6.91 20.94
N VAL A 461 5.29 5.62 21.03
CA VAL A 461 4.45 5.07 22.11
C VAL A 461 5.12 5.23 23.48
N GLU A 462 6.40 4.91 23.62
CA GLU A 462 7.14 5.12 24.88
C GLU A 462 7.23 6.60 25.23
N GLY A 463 7.57 7.44 24.26
CA GLY A 463 7.69 8.89 24.47
C GLY A 463 6.38 9.53 24.89
N PHE A 464 5.26 9.19 24.24
CA PHE A 464 3.95 9.74 24.60
C PHE A 464 3.45 9.19 25.94
N THR A 465 3.73 7.92 26.23
CA THR A 465 3.44 7.33 27.54
C THR A 465 4.14 8.13 28.66
N TRP A 466 5.39 8.51 28.46
CA TRP A 466 6.15 9.35 29.37
C TRP A 466 5.56 10.77 29.49
N VAL A 467 5.17 11.41 28.40
CA VAL A 467 4.47 12.72 28.42
C VAL A 467 3.18 12.64 29.25
N LEU A 468 2.41 11.57 29.11
CA LEU A 468 1.20 11.35 29.91
C LEU A 468 1.52 11.17 31.40
N ASP A 469 2.64 10.52 31.76
CA ASP A 469 3.08 10.37 33.14
C ASP A 469 3.41 11.73 33.75
N ILE A 470 4.24 12.53 33.08
CA ILE A 470 4.58 13.90 33.52
C ILE A 470 3.32 14.75 33.68
N ALA A 471 2.41 14.70 32.73
CA ALA A 471 1.17 15.47 32.81
C ALA A 471 0.28 15.05 33.98
N CYS A 472 0.19 13.76 34.27
CA CYS A 472 -0.55 13.25 35.42
C CYS A 472 0.11 13.66 36.77
N GLU A 473 1.43 13.60 36.85
CA GLU A 473 2.20 14.03 38.04
C GLU A 473 2.04 15.54 38.30
N ALA A 474 2.19 16.35 37.25
CA ALA A 474 1.97 17.79 37.32
C ALA A 474 0.52 18.14 37.73
N GLY A 475 -0.46 17.44 37.15
CA GLY A 475 -1.87 17.62 37.50
C GLY A 475 -2.16 17.21 38.94
N ALA A 476 -1.53 16.16 39.46
CA ALA A 476 -1.65 15.74 40.85
C ALA A 476 -1.01 16.77 41.82
N PHE A 477 0.16 17.31 41.45
CA PHE A 477 0.83 18.36 42.23
C PHE A 477 -0.04 19.63 42.32
N LEU A 478 -0.61 20.10 41.20
CA LEU A 478 -1.50 21.27 41.16
C LEU A 478 -2.78 21.02 41.96
N ALA A 479 -3.40 19.85 41.80
CA ALA A 479 -4.59 19.49 42.55
C ALA A 479 -4.35 19.50 44.06
N LYS A 480 -3.20 18.97 44.51
CA LYS A 480 -2.80 19.00 45.95
C LYS A 480 -2.63 20.43 46.44
N ARG A 481 -2.01 21.32 45.64
CA ARG A 481 -1.83 22.73 45.98
C ARG A 481 -3.18 23.47 46.15
N GLU A 482 -4.17 23.11 45.34
CA GLU A 482 -5.52 23.68 45.39
C GLU A 482 -6.50 22.91 46.29
N SER A 483 -6.01 21.95 47.11
CA SER A 483 -6.84 21.06 47.96
C SER A 483 -7.95 20.32 47.18
N ARG A 484 -7.70 20.00 45.92
CA ARG A 484 -8.61 19.25 45.05
C ARG A 484 -8.18 17.80 44.86
N GLN A 485 -9.11 16.94 44.47
CA GLN A 485 -8.79 15.55 44.09
C GLN A 485 -8.12 15.49 42.71
N PRO A 486 -7.00 14.74 42.56
CA PRO A 486 -6.39 14.51 41.25
C PRO A 486 -7.34 13.81 40.30
N ARG A 487 -7.34 14.21 39.04
CA ARG A 487 -8.17 13.64 37.99
C ARG A 487 -7.29 13.09 36.82
N PRO A 488 -6.54 12.00 37.04
CA PRO A 488 -5.57 11.52 36.02
C PRO A 488 -6.22 11.12 34.72
N ARG A 489 -7.42 10.54 34.74
CA ARG A 489 -8.16 10.19 33.48
C ARG A 489 -8.52 11.41 32.65
N LEU A 490 -8.92 12.50 33.28
CA LEU A 490 -9.20 13.77 32.60
C LEU A 490 -7.92 14.35 32.00
N MET A 491 -6.80 14.30 32.73
CA MET A 491 -5.50 14.78 32.23
C MET A 491 -5.06 13.98 31.00
N VAL A 492 -5.14 12.65 31.05
CA VAL A 492 -4.85 11.78 29.90
C VAL A 492 -5.73 12.15 28.71
N ALA A 493 -7.04 12.32 28.91
CA ALA A 493 -7.97 12.68 27.85
C ALA A 493 -7.65 14.05 27.23
N VAL A 494 -7.37 15.06 28.07
CA VAL A 494 -7.03 16.43 27.60
C VAL A 494 -5.72 16.43 26.81
N VAL A 495 -4.65 15.83 27.34
CA VAL A 495 -3.35 15.79 26.66
C VAL A 495 -3.44 15.02 25.34
N THR A 496 -4.19 13.92 25.33
CA THR A 496 -4.42 13.14 24.09
C THR A 496 -5.21 13.95 23.06
N ALA A 497 -6.29 14.64 23.50
CA ALA A 497 -7.08 15.48 22.60
C ALA A 497 -6.26 16.65 22.03
N VAL A 498 -5.48 17.33 22.86
CA VAL A 498 -4.57 18.41 22.42
C VAL A 498 -3.56 17.87 21.41
N PHE A 499 -2.93 16.73 21.70
CA PHE A 499 -2.00 16.10 20.76
C PHE A 499 -2.67 15.81 19.41
N LEU A 500 -3.84 15.17 19.41
CA LEU A 500 -4.56 14.85 18.16
C LEU A 500 -4.90 16.11 17.36
N VAL A 501 -5.41 17.15 18.01
CA VAL A 501 -5.70 18.42 17.34
C VAL A 501 -4.44 19.02 16.73
N VAL A 502 -3.36 19.12 17.51
CA VAL A 502 -2.10 19.74 17.03
C VAL A 502 -1.45 18.91 15.92
N ASN A 503 -1.40 17.58 16.05
CA ASN A 503 -0.73 16.72 15.07
C ASN A 503 -1.46 16.69 13.71
N PHE A 504 -2.79 16.71 13.73
CA PHE A 504 -3.61 16.58 12.52
C PHE A 504 -4.16 17.91 11.96
N MET A 505 -3.81 19.05 12.58
CA MET A 505 -4.27 20.35 12.06
C MET A 505 -3.75 20.60 10.63
N PRO A 506 -4.54 21.26 9.75
CA PRO A 506 -4.14 21.48 8.37
C PRO A 506 -3.08 22.57 8.22
N GLU A 507 -3.16 23.63 9.02
CA GLU A 507 -2.27 24.78 8.97
C GLU A 507 -2.25 25.49 10.31
N PHE A 508 -1.25 26.31 10.54
CA PHE A 508 -1.20 27.20 11.70
C PHE A 508 -0.60 28.55 11.30
N SER A 509 -1.00 29.59 12.02
CA SER A 509 -0.44 30.92 11.92
C SER A 509 0.45 31.19 13.13
N LEU A 510 1.68 31.65 12.91
CA LEU A 510 2.60 32.05 13.98
C LEU A 510 2.58 33.58 14.09
N PRO A 511 1.92 34.16 15.10
CA PRO A 511 1.92 35.59 15.30
C PRO A 511 3.35 36.08 15.55
N GLY A 512 3.80 37.09 14.80
CA GLY A 512 5.08 37.78 15.02
C GLY A 512 6.31 37.14 14.39
N ILE A 513 6.19 36.00 13.68
CA ILE A 513 7.27 35.44 12.87
C ILE A 513 7.05 35.81 11.39
N HIS A 514 6.98 37.10 11.12
CA HIS A 514 7.12 37.62 9.78
C HIS A 514 8.51 38.23 9.67
N ARG A 515 9.43 37.51 9.04
CA ARG A 515 10.60 38.14 8.44
C ARG A 515 10.20 38.47 7.01
N ASP A 516 10.24 39.74 6.67
CA ASP A 516 10.11 40.14 5.27
C ASP A 516 11.37 39.70 4.53
N TYR A 517 11.28 38.58 3.84
CA TYR A 517 12.32 38.10 2.95
C TYR A 517 12.22 38.87 1.64
N THR A 518 13.35 39.29 1.08
CA THR A 518 13.40 39.81 -0.27
C THR A 518 13.12 38.70 -1.28
N SER A 519 12.66 39.08 -2.48
CA SER A 519 12.42 38.09 -3.56
C SER A 519 13.68 37.28 -3.90
N GLU A 520 14.86 37.87 -3.76
CA GLU A 520 16.16 37.22 -3.99
C GLU A 520 16.49 36.19 -2.91
N GLU A 521 16.24 36.50 -1.62
CA GLU A 521 16.42 35.56 -0.51
C GLU A 521 15.46 34.36 -0.65
N LEU A 522 14.21 34.60 -1.06
CA LEU A 522 13.22 33.54 -1.28
C LEU A 522 13.58 32.66 -2.47
N GLN A 523 14.10 33.24 -3.54
CA GLN A 523 14.58 32.51 -4.71
C GLN A 523 15.76 31.58 -4.35
N GLN A 524 16.68 32.08 -3.51
CA GLN A 524 17.83 31.30 -3.01
C GLN A 524 17.38 30.14 -2.08
N ILE A 525 16.33 30.34 -1.30
CA ILE A 525 15.82 29.33 -0.34
C ILE A 525 14.92 28.30 -1.02
N SER A 526 14.04 28.73 -1.93
CA SER A 526 12.98 27.89 -2.51
C SER A 526 13.19 27.54 -3.99
N GLY A 527 14.06 28.24 -4.70
CA GLY A 527 14.21 28.11 -6.15
C GLY A 527 13.02 28.63 -6.97
N LYS A 528 12.08 29.33 -6.35
CA LYS A 528 10.88 29.89 -6.97
C LYS A 528 10.80 31.41 -6.77
N GLU A 529 10.23 32.12 -7.74
CA GLU A 529 9.87 33.54 -7.56
C GLU A 529 8.57 33.60 -6.72
N TRP A 530 8.64 34.19 -5.53
CA TRP A 530 7.50 34.41 -4.65
C TRP A 530 7.19 35.91 -4.57
N ARG A 531 5.94 36.26 -4.85
CA ARG A 531 5.47 37.64 -4.73
C ARG A 531 4.86 37.97 -3.37
N ASP A 532 4.31 36.95 -2.68
CA ASP A 532 3.69 37.10 -1.36
C ASP A 532 4.02 35.91 -0.47
N TRP A 533 4.48 36.18 0.75
CA TRP A 533 4.73 35.17 1.76
C TRP A 533 3.41 34.70 2.38
N PRO A 534 3.19 33.39 2.52
CA PRO A 534 1.96 32.90 3.13
C PRO A 534 1.86 33.32 4.60
N LYS A 535 0.70 33.85 4.99
CA LYS A 535 0.39 34.20 6.38
C LYS A 535 0.20 32.98 7.27
N SER A 536 0.04 31.81 6.69
CA SER A 536 -0.10 30.51 7.36
C SER A 536 0.91 29.51 6.79
N ILE A 537 1.34 28.59 7.64
CA ILE A 537 2.26 27.50 7.29
C ILE A 537 1.44 26.22 7.24
N HIS A 538 1.50 25.50 6.11
CA HIS A 538 0.90 24.18 6.01
C HIS A 538 1.63 23.20 6.91
N THR A 539 0.88 22.37 7.60
CA THR A 539 1.46 21.21 8.27
C THR A 539 1.67 20.08 7.26
N THR A 540 2.42 19.05 7.62
CA THR A 540 2.56 17.86 6.78
C THR A 540 1.20 17.20 6.48
N PHE A 541 0.24 17.25 7.42
CA PHE A 541 -1.13 16.79 7.19
C PHE A 541 -1.98 17.78 6.37
N GLY A 542 -1.65 19.05 6.37
CA GLY A 542 -2.25 20.05 5.48
C GLY A 542 -1.82 19.82 4.03
N ASP A 543 -0.53 19.62 3.81
CA ASP A 543 0.03 19.27 2.51
C ASP A 543 -0.53 17.95 1.97
N TYR A 544 -0.61 16.92 2.82
CA TYR A 544 -1.26 15.66 2.46
C TYR A 544 -2.72 15.85 2.01
N ARG A 545 -3.51 16.66 2.75
CA ARG A 545 -4.91 16.93 2.38
C ARG A 545 -5.05 17.59 1.02
N LYS A 546 -4.12 18.48 0.67
CA LYS A 546 -4.05 19.09 -0.65
C LYS A 546 -3.67 18.05 -1.69
N ALA A 547 -2.55 17.36 -1.50
CA ALA A 547 -2.05 16.35 -2.43
C ALA A 547 -3.08 15.25 -2.70
N SER A 548 -3.73 14.71 -1.67
CA SER A 548 -4.73 13.66 -1.82
C SER A 548 -5.98 14.14 -2.58
N LYS A 549 -6.41 15.40 -2.38
CA LYS A 549 -7.50 15.98 -3.15
C LYS A 549 -7.11 16.15 -4.62
N ASP A 550 -5.92 16.68 -4.88
CA ASP A 550 -5.42 16.93 -6.23
C ASP A 550 -5.30 15.62 -7.03
N VAL A 551 -4.79 14.56 -6.40
CA VAL A 551 -4.66 13.20 -6.97
C VAL A 551 -5.99 12.66 -7.50
N TYR A 552 -7.08 12.78 -6.74
CA TYR A 552 -8.40 12.27 -7.13
C TYR A 552 -9.22 13.25 -7.99
N SER A 553 -8.85 14.53 -8.02
CA SER A 553 -9.45 15.53 -8.91
C SER A 553 -8.75 15.65 -10.25
N TYR A 554 -7.59 15.01 -10.42
CA TYR A 554 -6.81 15.03 -11.65
C TYR A 554 -7.56 14.32 -12.78
N GLN A 555 -7.62 14.96 -13.95
CA GLN A 555 -8.45 14.52 -15.08
C GLN A 555 -7.63 14.06 -16.29
N ALA A 556 -6.53 13.40 -16.04
CA ALA A 556 -5.70 12.81 -17.08
C ALA A 556 -5.23 11.41 -16.65
N PRO A 557 -5.18 10.44 -17.56
CA PRO A 557 -5.49 10.51 -18.98
C PRO A 557 -6.98 10.58 -19.34
N LEU A 558 -7.91 10.43 -18.38
CA LEU A 558 -9.35 10.53 -18.62
C LEU A 558 -9.98 11.67 -17.79
N ASP A 559 -10.70 12.56 -18.46
CA ASP A 559 -11.57 13.52 -17.81
C ASP A 559 -12.94 12.90 -17.44
N MET A 560 -13.79 13.68 -16.80
CA MET A 560 -15.11 13.21 -16.38
C MET A 560 -16.03 12.92 -17.55
N THR A 561 -15.93 13.68 -18.67
CA THR A 561 -16.75 13.51 -19.87
C THR A 561 -16.39 12.21 -20.56
N GLU A 562 -15.09 11.93 -20.67
CA GLU A 562 -14.55 10.70 -21.25
C GLU A 562 -14.92 9.46 -20.44
N LYS A 563 -14.87 9.53 -19.09
CA LYS A 563 -15.36 8.45 -18.21
C LYS A 563 -16.84 8.16 -18.42
N VAL A 564 -17.67 9.20 -18.56
CA VAL A 564 -19.10 9.03 -18.85
C VAL A 564 -19.30 8.47 -20.25
N PHE A 565 -18.51 8.89 -21.23
CA PHE A 565 -18.56 8.38 -22.59
C PHE A 565 -18.22 6.88 -22.62
N LEU A 566 -17.10 6.45 -22.00
CA LEU A 566 -16.70 5.03 -21.92
C LEU A 566 -17.79 4.18 -21.25
N ARG A 567 -18.38 4.65 -20.16
CA ARG A 567 -19.47 3.94 -19.48
C ARG A 567 -20.73 3.83 -20.36
N LYS A 568 -21.02 4.81 -21.19
CA LYS A 568 -22.10 4.72 -22.20
C LYS A 568 -21.77 3.74 -23.30
N CYS A 569 -20.52 3.72 -23.79
CA CYS A 569 -20.06 2.74 -24.75
C CYS A 569 -20.23 1.31 -24.24
N THR A 570 -19.92 1.04 -22.98
CA THR A 570 -20.13 -0.27 -22.35
C THR A 570 -21.60 -0.73 -22.40
N ALA A 571 -22.54 0.21 -22.34
CA ALA A 571 -23.97 -0.11 -22.44
C ALA A 571 -24.49 -0.26 -23.90
N ILE A 572 -23.74 0.20 -24.89
CA ILE A 572 -24.09 0.15 -26.33
C ILE A 572 -23.45 -1.06 -27.00
N VAL A 573 -22.22 -1.35 -26.66
CA VAL A 573 -21.45 -2.48 -27.21
C VAL A 573 -22.12 -3.80 -26.81
N GLU A 574 -22.23 -4.72 -27.75
CA GLU A 574 -22.76 -6.08 -27.50
C GLU A 574 -21.92 -6.77 -26.41
N GLU A 575 -22.57 -7.51 -25.53
CA GLU A 575 -21.89 -8.21 -24.44
C GLU A 575 -20.78 -9.12 -24.97
N GLY A 576 -19.58 -8.93 -24.46
CA GLY A 576 -18.39 -9.69 -24.87
C GLY A 576 -17.77 -9.29 -26.21
N ALA A 577 -18.32 -8.32 -26.94
CA ALA A 577 -17.75 -7.87 -28.20
C ALA A 577 -16.42 -7.11 -27.95
N LEU A 578 -15.41 -7.44 -28.78
CA LEU A 578 -14.09 -6.78 -28.69
C LEU A 578 -14.14 -5.40 -29.32
N THR A 579 -13.64 -4.43 -28.57
CA THR A 579 -13.52 -3.02 -28.99
C THR A 579 -12.05 -2.64 -29.14
N VAL A 580 -11.65 -2.26 -30.34
CA VAL A 580 -10.32 -1.68 -30.59
C VAL A 580 -10.30 -0.24 -30.08
N ASN A 581 -9.21 0.16 -29.48
CA ASN A 581 -9.03 1.49 -28.88
C ASN A 581 -7.61 2.00 -29.16
N ASP A 582 -7.40 3.31 -28.99
CA ASP A 582 -6.05 3.86 -28.96
C ASP A 582 -5.40 3.51 -27.62
N PRO A 583 -4.30 2.73 -27.60
CA PRO A 583 -3.61 2.38 -26.37
C PRO A 583 -2.99 3.56 -25.63
N MET A 584 -2.99 4.76 -26.20
CA MET A 584 -2.34 5.93 -25.64
C MET A 584 -3.30 7.06 -25.24
N ASP A 585 -4.59 6.96 -25.54
CA ASP A 585 -5.59 8.03 -25.33
C ASP A 585 -6.36 7.93 -24.01
N GLY A 586 -5.99 7.03 -23.11
CA GLY A 586 -6.69 6.79 -21.85
C GLY A 586 -7.84 5.79 -21.93
N SER A 587 -8.36 5.45 -23.13
CA SER A 587 -9.42 4.46 -23.29
C SER A 587 -9.05 3.07 -22.79
N PHE A 588 -7.76 2.75 -22.70
CA PHE A 588 -7.24 1.52 -22.11
C PHE A 588 -7.75 1.27 -20.69
N LEU A 589 -8.11 2.31 -19.94
CA LEU A 589 -8.68 2.19 -18.59
C LEU A 589 -10.12 1.64 -18.60
N GLY A 590 -10.82 1.69 -19.74
CA GLY A 590 -12.22 1.27 -19.85
C GLY A 590 -12.46 -0.21 -19.52
N TYR A 591 -11.47 -1.09 -19.76
CA TYR A 591 -11.57 -2.49 -19.35
C TYR A 591 -11.55 -2.64 -17.82
N GLY A 592 -10.54 -2.13 -17.18
CA GLY A 592 -10.38 -2.27 -15.74
C GLY A 592 -11.44 -1.51 -14.92
N MET A 593 -11.93 -0.36 -15.42
CA MET A 593 -12.94 0.46 -14.73
C MET A 593 -14.37 -0.05 -14.92
N ASP A 594 -14.78 -0.25 -16.17
CA ASP A 594 -16.18 -0.46 -16.55
C ASP A 594 -16.44 -1.84 -17.19
N GLY A 595 -15.41 -2.68 -17.37
CA GLY A 595 -15.52 -4.02 -17.94
C GLY A 595 -15.71 -4.03 -19.46
N LEU A 596 -15.47 -2.92 -20.16
CA LEU A 596 -15.53 -2.86 -21.62
C LEU A 596 -14.37 -3.68 -22.20
N ARG A 597 -14.68 -4.74 -22.97
CA ARG A 597 -13.68 -5.64 -23.53
C ARG A 597 -12.83 -4.91 -24.56
N MET A 598 -11.76 -4.26 -24.08
CA MET A 598 -10.79 -3.53 -24.89
C MET A 598 -9.74 -4.47 -25.49
N TYR A 599 -9.31 -4.17 -26.74
CA TYR A 599 -8.20 -4.87 -27.36
C TYR A 599 -6.88 -4.44 -26.74
N TYR A 600 -6.62 -3.14 -26.62
CA TYR A 600 -5.45 -2.61 -25.91
C TYR A 600 -5.84 -2.23 -24.47
N ARG A 601 -5.48 -3.10 -23.52
CA ARG A 601 -5.68 -2.89 -22.07
C ARG A 601 -4.46 -2.24 -21.40
N ASN A 602 -3.34 -2.16 -22.14
CA ASN A 602 -2.10 -1.58 -21.67
C ASN A 602 -1.35 -0.94 -22.85
N PHE A 603 -0.58 0.10 -22.55
CA PHE A 603 0.19 0.87 -23.53
C PHE A 603 1.66 0.41 -23.65
N THR A 604 2.06 -0.66 -22.97
CA THR A 604 3.40 -1.24 -23.04
C THR A 604 3.50 -2.25 -24.21
N HIS A 605 4.73 -2.56 -24.62
CA HIS A 605 5.06 -3.54 -25.68
C HIS A 605 4.71 -3.17 -27.10
N LEU A 606 4.11 -2.01 -27.37
CA LEU A 606 3.82 -1.54 -28.71
C LEU A 606 5.12 -1.19 -29.44
N GLY A 607 5.23 -1.61 -30.70
CA GLY A 607 6.42 -1.39 -31.52
C GLY A 607 7.65 -2.21 -31.10
N THR A 608 7.51 -3.19 -30.20
CA THR A 608 8.57 -4.10 -29.77
C THR A 608 8.50 -5.44 -30.49
N GLU A 609 9.54 -6.27 -30.37
CA GLU A 609 9.58 -7.63 -30.94
C GLU A 609 8.53 -8.57 -30.32
N SER A 610 7.97 -8.23 -29.15
CA SER A 610 6.95 -9.03 -28.47
C SER A 610 5.52 -8.71 -28.92
N GLU A 611 5.32 -7.68 -29.74
CA GLU A 611 4.01 -7.29 -30.28
C GLU A 611 3.52 -8.32 -31.32
N ALA A 612 2.23 -8.69 -31.23
CA ALA A 612 1.59 -9.54 -32.23
C ALA A 612 1.42 -8.82 -33.57
N GLU A 613 1.52 -9.55 -34.69
CA GLU A 613 1.42 -8.97 -36.03
C GLU A 613 0.05 -8.34 -36.26
N GLU A 614 -1.03 -8.97 -35.78
CA GLU A 614 -2.39 -8.45 -35.86
C GLU A 614 -2.51 -7.10 -35.13
N SER A 615 -1.85 -6.97 -33.99
CA SER A 615 -1.80 -5.70 -33.23
C SER A 615 -1.14 -4.60 -34.06
N ARG A 616 0.02 -4.90 -34.65
CA ARG A 616 0.76 -3.94 -35.46
C ARG A 616 -0.07 -3.48 -36.67
N ILE A 617 -0.72 -4.40 -37.39
CA ILE A 617 -1.57 -4.09 -38.53
C ILE A 617 -2.75 -3.23 -38.09
N ILE A 618 -3.49 -3.64 -37.06
CA ILE A 618 -4.67 -2.94 -36.56
C ILE A 618 -4.31 -1.50 -36.15
N ARG A 619 -3.29 -1.29 -35.30
CA ARG A 619 -2.98 0.06 -34.85
C ARG A 619 -2.47 1.00 -35.94
N THR A 620 -1.84 0.48 -37.01
CA THR A 620 -1.24 1.31 -38.06
C THR A 620 -2.08 1.46 -39.30
N ARG A 621 -2.99 0.51 -39.60
CA ARG A 621 -3.70 0.42 -40.91
C ARG A 621 -5.20 0.17 -40.81
N LEU A 622 -5.81 0.16 -39.63
CA LEU A 622 -7.22 -0.21 -39.42
C LEU A 622 -8.19 0.59 -40.33
N ALA A 623 -7.89 1.86 -40.61
CA ALA A 623 -8.72 2.69 -41.50
C ALA A 623 -8.83 2.12 -42.94
N ASP A 624 -7.90 1.28 -43.39
CA ASP A 624 -7.89 0.65 -44.68
C ASP A 624 -8.73 -0.64 -44.74
N TYR A 625 -9.50 -0.95 -43.70
CA TYR A 625 -10.26 -2.19 -43.55
C TYR A 625 -11.11 -2.55 -44.77
N ALA A 626 -11.81 -1.58 -45.36
CA ALA A 626 -12.70 -1.85 -46.51
C ALA A 626 -11.95 -2.30 -47.78
N THR A 627 -10.66 -2.00 -47.94
CA THR A 627 -9.89 -2.19 -49.18
C THR A 627 -8.68 -3.09 -49.02
N ASP A 628 -8.25 -3.38 -47.82
CA ASP A 628 -7.03 -4.13 -47.55
C ASP A 628 -7.33 -5.50 -46.91
N ALA A 629 -7.06 -6.57 -47.65
CA ALA A 629 -7.33 -7.95 -47.25
C ALA A 629 -6.50 -8.39 -46.04
N GLU A 630 -5.29 -7.82 -45.84
CA GLU A 630 -4.44 -8.11 -44.70
C GLU A 630 -5.01 -7.49 -43.39
N VAL A 631 -5.56 -6.27 -43.50
CA VAL A 631 -6.27 -5.61 -42.42
C VAL A 631 -7.55 -6.38 -42.05
N GLN A 632 -8.32 -6.81 -43.08
CA GLN A 632 -9.52 -7.65 -42.84
C GLN A 632 -9.15 -8.94 -42.11
N ALA A 633 -8.10 -9.64 -42.54
CA ALA A 633 -7.63 -10.86 -41.88
C ALA A 633 -7.20 -10.62 -40.42
N ALA A 634 -6.52 -9.52 -40.16
CA ALA A 634 -6.10 -9.17 -38.79
C ALA A 634 -7.31 -8.85 -37.87
N VAL A 635 -8.31 -8.09 -38.37
CA VAL A 635 -9.55 -7.79 -37.64
C VAL A 635 -10.37 -9.05 -37.39
N ASP A 636 -10.45 -9.96 -38.37
CA ASP A 636 -11.16 -11.23 -38.22
C ASP A 636 -10.45 -12.17 -37.22
N ALA A 637 -9.10 -12.21 -37.23
CA ALA A 637 -8.31 -13.04 -36.33
C ALA A 637 -8.56 -12.69 -34.88
N VAL A 638 -8.75 -11.40 -34.57
CA VAL A 638 -9.03 -10.95 -33.17
C VAL A 638 -10.54 -10.85 -32.88
N ASP A 639 -11.40 -11.01 -33.87
CA ASP A 639 -12.86 -10.82 -33.84
C ASP A 639 -13.28 -9.43 -33.31
N ALA A 640 -12.58 -8.36 -33.77
CA ALA A 640 -12.92 -7.01 -33.39
C ALA A 640 -14.23 -6.54 -34.05
N LYS A 641 -15.15 -5.96 -33.26
CA LYS A 641 -16.46 -5.50 -33.75
C LYS A 641 -16.67 -3.99 -33.64
N TYR A 642 -15.94 -3.33 -32.75
CA TYR A 642 -16.08 -1.90 -32.54
C TYR A 642 -14.72 -1.24 -32.49
N VAL A 643 -14.72 0.09 -32.73
CA VAL A 643 -13.55 0.97 -32.51
C VAL A 643 -13.98 2.15 -31.69
N ILE A 644 -13.20 2.48 -30.67
CA ILE A 644 -13.43 3.65 -29.81
C ILE A 644 -12.28 4.64 -29.97
N GLN A 645 -12.61 5.91 -30.04
CA GLN A 645 -11.67 7.02 -30.14
C GLN A 645 -12.08 8.12 -29.16
N LEU A 646 -11.15 8.59 -28.33
CA LEU A 646 -11.37 9.77 -27.47
C LEU A 646 -10.98 11.06 -28.18
N ARG A 647 -10.10 11.00 -29.20
CA ARG A 647 -9.68 12.09 -30.10
C ARG A 647 -9.17 13.32 -29.37
N HIS A 648 -8.08 13.14 -28.67
CA HIS A 648 -7.34 14.27 -28.12
C HIS A 648 -6.62 15.03 -29.24
N THR A 649 -6.71 16.35 -29.26
CA THR A 649 -6.13 17.20 -30.30
C THR A 649 -5.15 18.21 -29.69
N GLY A 650 -4.01 18.42 -30.37
CA GLY A 650 -3.09 19.51 -30.09
C GLY A 650 -2.39 19.43 -28.73
N ASP A 651 -2.46 20.52 -27.96
CA ASP A 651 -1.76 20.67 -26.68
C ASP A 651 -2.23 19.71 -25.59
N ASP A 652 -3.39 19.07 -25.78
CA ASP A 652 -3.92 18.06 -24.85
C ASP A 652 -3.15 16.73 -24.91
N ALA A 653 -2.35 16.50 -25.96
CA ALA A 653 -1.54 15.29 -26.10
C ALA A 653 -0.58 15.03 -24.91
N SER A 654 -0.14 16.08 -24.23
CA SER A 654 0.69 15.97 -23.02
C SER A 654 -0.04 15.37 -21.81
N PHE A 655 -1.38 15.42 -21.80
CA PHE A 655 -2.22 14.83 -20.73
C PHE A 655 -2.45 13.33 -20.93
N ILE A 656 -2.31 12.82 -22.14
CA ILE A 656 -2.67 11.46 -22.50
C ILE A 656 -1.63 10.47 -22.00
N ASN A 657 -0.38 10.90 -21.89
CA ASN A 657 0.71 9.98 -21.65
C ASN A 657 1.19 10.01 -20.22
N LEU A 658 0.94 8.94 -19.51
CA LEU A 658 1.50 8.69 -18.18
C LEU A 658 3.04 8.58 -18.17
N ARG A 659 3.70 8.57 -19.35
CA ARG A 659 5.17 8.48 -19.54
C ARG A 659 5.82 9.69 -20.20
N GLY A 660 5.04 10.62 -20.74
CA GLY A 660 5.59 11.76 -21.48
C GLY A 660 5.95 11.50 -22.96
N ASP A 661 5.67 10.29 -23.52
CA ASP A 661 6.06 9.89 -24.88
C ASP A 661 4.83 9.53 -25.71
N TYR A 662 3.98 10.50 -26.04
CA TYR A 662 2.87 10.29 -26.96
C TYR A 662 3.38 10.30 -28.40
N HIS A 663 3.21 9.16 -29.09
CA HIS A 663 3.58 8.97 -30.48
C HIS A 663 2.33 8.67 -31.31
N PRO A 664 1.62 9.68 -31.85
CA PRO A 664 0.38 9.49 -32.62
C PRO A 664 0.58 8.60 -33.85
N ASP A 665 1.81 8.57 -34.38
CA ASP A 665 2.15 7.72 -35.54
C ASP A 665 2.02 6.22 -35.21
N LEU A 666 2.14 5.82 -33.94
CA LEU A 666 2.00 4.42 -33.53
C LEU A 666 0.56 3.91 -33.70
N THR A 667 -0.44 4.79 -33.72
CA THR A 667 -1.86 4.45 -33.72
C THR A 667 -2.62 5.13 -34.82
N SER A 668 -1.90 5.53 -35.92
CA SER A 668 -2.45 6.26 -37.04
C SER A 668 -3.62 5.54 -37.71
N GLY A 669 -3.59 4.20 -37.83
CA GLY A 669 -4.67 3.42 -38.42
C GLY A 669 -5.98 3.50 -37.65
N ILE A 670 -5.91 3.63 -36.31
CA ILE A 670 -7.09 3.80 -35.46
C ILE A 670 -7.58 5.25 -35.51
N ASN A 671 -6.66 6.22 -35.36
CA ASN A 671 -7.01 7.62 -35.22
C ASN A 671 -7.44 8.31 -36.51
N SER A 672 -7.15 7.73 -37.69
CA SER A 672 -7.59 8.26 -38.98
C SER A 672 -9.02 7.86 -39.36
N ILE A 673 -9.68 6.96 -38.63
CA ILE A 673 -11.08 6.59 -38.90
C ILE A 673 -12.00 7.80 -38.64
N THR A 674 -12.84 8.10 -39.64
CA THR A 674 -13.84 9.18 -39.59
C THR A 674 -15.21 8.66 -40.02
N ASP A 675 -16.25 9.51 -40.01
CA ASP A 675 -17.59 9.15 -40.47
C ASP A 675 -17.63 8.86 -41.98
N GLU A 676 -16.60 9.29 -42.74
CA GLU A 676 -16.45 9.06 -44.17
C GLU A 676 -15.61 7.81 -44.48
N THR A 677 -15.01 7.16 -43.49
CA THR A 677 -14.16 5.99 -43.67
C THR A 677 -15.03 4.77 -43.99
N SER A 678 -14.86 4.19 -45.17
CA SER A 678 -15.61 3.01 -45.62
C SER A 678 -15.34 1.81 -44.70
N GLY A 679 -16.39 1.05 -44.35
CA GLY A 679 -16.30 -0.10 -43.45
C GLY A 679 -16.51 0.23 -41.97
N PHE A 680 -16.86 1.49 -41.66
CA PHE A 680 -17.15 1.92 -40.27
C PHE A 680 -18.43 2.72 -40.19
N THR A 681 -19.31 2.36 -39.27
CA THR A 681 -20.54 3.11 -38.98
C THR A 681 -20.45 3.72 -37.57
N CYS A 682 -20.54 5.04 -37.45
CA CYS A 682 -20.60 5.71 -36.18
C CYS A 682 -21.92 5.39 -35.44
N VAL A 683 -21.84 4.71 -34.30
CA VAL A 683 -23.02 4.30 -33.51
C VAL A 683 -23.24 5.19 -32.29
N TYR A 684 -22.23 5.89 -31.81
CA TYR A 684 -22.35 6.84 -30.71
C TYR A 684 -21.26 7.92 -30.78
N ARG A 685 -21.63 9.18 -30.53
CA ARG A 685 -20.71 10.31 -30.58
C ARG A 685 -21.01 11.32 -29.47
N VAL A 686 -19.97 11.87 -28.86
CA VAL A 686 -20.04 13.02 -27.96
C VAL A 686 -18.86 13.94 -28.24
N GLY A 687 -19.11 15.08 -28.88
CA GLY A 687 -18.06 15.97 -29.34
C GLY A 687 -17.05 15.27 -30.26
N PRO A 688 -15.76 15.28 -29.97
CA PRO A 688 -14.75 14.58 -30.77
C PRO A 688 -14.73 13.07 -30.56
N MET A 689 -15.27 12.58 -29.44
CA MET A 689 -15.27 11.15 -29.09
C MET A 689 -16.28 10.36 -29.92
N ALA A 690 -15.90 9.19 -30.40
CA ALA A 690 -16.75 8.36 -31.22
C ALA A 690 -16.58 6.85 -30.92
N LEU A 691 -17.69 6.13 -31.03
CA LEU A 691 -17.74 4.68 -31.07
C LEU A 691 -18.21 4.28 -32.46
N TYR A 692 -17.39 3.54 -33.17
CA TYR A 692 -17.72 3.00 -34.48
C TYR A 692 -17.97 1.50 -34.40
N ARG A 693 -18.93 1.00 -35.17
CA ARG A 693 -19.07 -0.42 -35.48
C ARG A 693 -18.30 -0.71 -36.78
N ILE A 694 -17.59 -1.83 -36.81
CA ILE A 694 -16.93 -2.35 -38.01
C ILE A 694 -18.01 -3.06 -38.86
N ASP A 695 -18.22 -2.64 -40.08
CA ASP A 695 -19.23 -3.19 -41.00
C ASP A 695 -18.60 -4.39 -41.72
N ARG A 696 -18.96 -5.60 -41.31
CA ARG A 696 -18.49 -6.87 -41.85
C ARG A 696 -19.33 -7.37 -43.01
#